data_1e540e58209fb07ab4dc844a6db31bb7
#
_entry.id   1e540e58209fb07ab4dc844a6db31bb7
#
_cell.length_a   1.000
_cell.length_b   1.000
_cell.length_c   1.000
_cell.angle_alpha   90.00
_cell.angle_beta   90.00
_cell.angle_gamma   90.00
#
_symmetry.space_group_name_H-M   'P 1'
#
loop_
_entity.id
_entity.type
_entity.pdbx_description
1 polymer ?
#
loop_
_entity_poly.entity_id
_entity_poly.type
_entity_poly.pdbx_seq_one_letter_code
_entity_poly.pdbx_strand_id
1 'polypeptide(L)'
;MKCIKRLLFSLLLPVTSCVTLAQDTIAAPEKWGDIEYKGHPWVENISIPFKTTRGLNNRHISVWASHGRYYDVKRGGWKWQRPKMFCTTEDLFTQTIVIPYLIPMLENSGACVFTPRERDWQRNEVIVDNDNRNTATGYLEVNVKEEWTDIGIQGFAQRDGMYFDKDNPFKAGTIRMCPTTKKAKKASVVAYQPNIPEAGKYAVYVSYASLVNSADDVIYTVWHKGQQTDIRVNQKMGGGTWVYIGSFDFDEGSNEFNRVTVSNLSNCKKSVVTTDAVRFGGGMGNIARLPLEGVYLPQDTTASGSQLPPSPLVSGLPRCLEGARYYTQWAGMPYDAVSSSRLGTDDYADDINSRSFMTNYVGGGSCYMPNQQGLGVPIELSLGVHSDAGYGPCDSIVGTLTICTTDFNNGLLDAGISRQASKNFAQRLLDEIPDDLAKKFGKWNRRELYDRNYSESRVPAVPSAILEMLSHQNFNDMRYGHDPNFKFAMARSIYKTILRFVSDMHDKDYVVTPLTPSHFAVNIDDDGEATLSWREVKDSNEPSANPTGYIVYTSVGSADFDNGILVQGTKTKIKLEPGVLYSFRVAAVNKGGRSFPSEVMSAAYVPGATANVMIVNAFNRLASPAVRMDENGWRFDIDADPGVSYGKTAGFLGRQIDSDPLTAGKEGPGGLGYSDESLMGQFIAGNDFNYVATHAKALHTAGLYNIMSCSDEALTSGSANLDKCQMADVIFGLERNDGYSIMKYEVMSPSLRNELETFTRRGGSLLVSGAYVASDMLDEKRDNESRLFINNVLRCHLAGTYDGQNDAISGLGTSMQFYHQLNDQHYAATRTDILAPLAPAFATMLYGNGNAACVAYKGSDYRTITMGFPFECIKGEKKQGVVMRALARFLLKN
;
A
#
# COMPACT_ATOMS: atom_id res chain seq x y z
N MET A 1 -11.20 -3.35 86.17
CA MET A 1 -11.69 -2.30 87.13
C MET A 1 -11.91 -1.03 86.31
N LYS A 2 -13.15 -0.58 86.32
CA LYS A 2 -13.74 0.76 86.29
C LYS A 2 -13.02 1.80 85.37
N CYS A 3 -13.64 2.15 84.20
CA CYS A 3 -14.64 3.26 84.10
C CYS A 3 -14.03 4.63 84.06
N ILE A 4 -14.24 5.36 83.00
CA ILE A 4 -15.13 6.52 82.87
C ILE A 4 -15.22 7.04 81.49
N LYS A 5 -16.45 7.16 80.94
CA LYS A 5 -16.90 7.84 79.74
C LYS A 5 -16.68 9.38 79.89
N ARG A 6 -16.25 10.07 78.82
CA ARG A 6 -16.69 11.42 78.54
C ARG A 6 -17.04 11.58 77.04
N LEU A 7 -18.27 11.92 76.82
CA LEU A 7 -18.84 12.40 75.55
C LEU A 7 -18.27 13.78 75.25
N LEU A 8 -17.78 13.99 74.04
CA LEU A 8 -17.70 15.32 73.40
C LEU A 8 -18.35 15.25 72.02
N PHE A 9 -19.47 15.99 71.95
CA PHE A 9 -20.11 16.31 70.65
C PHE A 9 -19.20 17.25 69.85
N SER A 10 -18.75 16.84 68.68
CA SER A 10 -18.14 17.77 67.73
C SER A 10 -19.01 17.76 66.45
N LEU A 11 -19.57 18.91 66.10
CA LEU A 11 -20.26 19.19 64.88
C LEU A 11 -19.34 18.89 63.71
N LEU A 12 -19.68 17.91 62.87
CA LEU A 12 -19.12 17.71 61.59
C LEU A 12 -19.95 18.51 60.53
N LEU A 13 -19.40 19.63 60.11
CA LEU A 13 -19.81 20.28 58.86
C LEU A 13 -19.28 19.44 57.70
N PRO A 14 -20.08 19.09 56.69
CA PRO A 14 -19.56 18.46 55.46
C PRO A 14 -18.83 19.52 54.64
N VAL A 15 -17.50 19.40 54.58
CA VAL A 15 -16.71 20.09 53.55
C VAL A 15 -16.95 19.32 52.26
N THR A 16 -17.87 19.77 51.44
CA THR A 16 -17.96 19.37 50.05
C THR A 16 -16.73 19.95 49.33
N SER A 17 -15.69 19.14 49.19
CA SER A 17 -14.61 19.41 48.26
C SER A 17 -15.21 19.29 46.83
N CYS A 18 -15.56 20.42 46.23
CA CYS A 18 -15.71 20.52 44.80
C CYS A 18 -14.34 20.22 44.17
N VAL A 19 -14.12 18.97 43.76
CA VAL A 19 -13.10 18.69 42.75
C VAL A 19 -13.63 19.28 41.45
N THR A 20 -13.28 20.52 41.18
CA THR A 20 -13.32 21.06 39.82
C THR A 20 -12.31 20.24 39.03
N LEU A 21 -12.81 19.25 38.28
CA LEU A 21 -12.10 18.76 37.13
C LEU A 21 -11.87 19.99 36.23
N ALA A 22 -10.65 20.51 36.25
CA ALA A 22 -10.21 21.44 35.22
C ALA A 22 -10.37 20.66 33.91
N GLN A 23 -11.44 20.94 33.19
CA GLN A 23 -11.42 20.69 31.76
C GLN A 23 -10.25 21.54 31.26
N ASP A 24 -9.18 20.89 30.84
CA ASP A 24 -8.14 21.54 30.07
C ASP A 24 -8.84 22.16 28.84
N THR A 25 -9.12 23.45 28.95
CA THR A 25 -9.57 24.23 27.79
C THR A 25 -8.42 24.14 26.80
N ILE A 26 -8.68 23.37 25.71
CA ILE A 26 -7.75 23.30 24.59
C ILE A 26 -7.51 24.74 24.16
N ALA A 27 -6.30 25.24 24.35
CA ALA A 27 -5.91 26.56 23.88
C ALA A 27 -6.22 26.65 22.38
N ALA A 28 -6.70 27.80 21.92
CA ALA A 28 -6.96 28.02 20.51
C ALA A 28 -5.70 27.58 19.72
N PRO A 29 -5.85 26.83 18.62
CA PRO A 29 -4.72 26.31 17.88
C PRO A 29 -3.81 27.46 17.46
N GLU A 30 -2.53 27.33 17.74
CA GLU A 30 -1.50 28.23 17.18
C GLU A 30 -1.60 28.16 15.67
N LYS A 31 -1.60 29.29 14.99
CA LYS A 31 -1.73 29.39 13.54
C LYS A 31 -0.42 29.86 12.92
N TRP A 32 -0.21 29.55 11.64
CA TRP A 32 0.93 30.07 10.89
C TRP A 32 0.86 31.61 10.70
N GLY A 33 -0.33 32.22 10.77
CA GLY A 33 -0.52 33.64 10.55
C GLY A 33 -0.19 34.02 9.09
N ASP A 34 0.77 34.91 8.89
CA ASP A 34 1.18 35.33 7.54
C ASP A 34 2.16 34.36 6.86
N ILE A 35 2.62 33.30 7.57
CA ILE A 35 3.55 32.31 7.03
C ILE A 35 2.76 31.35 6.15
N GLU A 36 2.89 31.49 4.83
CA GLU A 36 2.25 30.61 3.86
C GLU A 36 3.13 30.46 2.62
N TYR A 37 3.40 29.22 2.20
CA TYR A 37 4.05 28.94 0.94
C TYR A 37 3.09 29.20 -0.23
N LYS A 38 3.47 30.08 -1.18
CA LYS A 38 2.63 30.51 -2.31
C LYS A 38 3.17 30.09 -3.69
N GLY A 39 4.27 29.32 -3.73
CA GLY A 39 4.86 28.83 -4.98
C GLY A 39 4.16 27.60 -5.56
N HIS A 40 4.72 27.04 -6.63
CA HIS A 40 4.35 25.71 -7.11
C HIS A 40 4.79 24.64 -6.11
N PRO A 41 3.99 23.56 -5.93
CA PRO A 41 4.43 22.45 -5.09
C PRO A 41 5.74 21.85 -5.61
N TRP A 42 6.43 21.13 -4.74
CA TRP A 42 7.67 20.46 -5.12
C TRP A 42 7.47 19.52 -6.31
N VAL A 43 6.42 18.67 -6.21
CA VAL A 43 6.03 17.71 -7.26
C VAL A 43 4.51 17.78 -7.45
N GLU A 44 4.06 17.82 -8.71
CA GLU A 44 2.63 17.82 -9.05
C GLU A 44 2.37 16.99 -10.30
N ASN A 45 1.51 15.99 -10.21
CA ASN A 45 1.01 15.28 -11.39
C ASN A 45 -0.02 16.17 -12.10
N ILE A 46 0.38 16.73 -13.25
CA ILE A 46 -0.47 17.63 -14.04
C ILE A 46 -1.30 16.93 -15.11
N SER A 47 -1.16 15.62 -15.25
CA SER A 47 -1.97 14.81 -16.18
C SER A 47 -3.32 14.40 -15.58
N ILE A 48 -3.51 14.52 -14.26
CA ILE A 48 -4.77 14.20 -13.60
C ILE A 48 -5.84 15.20 -14.05
N PRO A 49 -7.01 14.75 -14.57
CA PRO A 49 -8.05 15.63 -15.13
C PRO A 49 -8.89 16.35 -14.05
N PHE A 50 -8.43 16.36 -12.81
CA PHE A 50 -9.12 16.94 -11.67
C PHE A 50 -8.16 17.72 -10.77
N LYS A 51 -8.61 18.88 -10.28
CA LYS A 51 -7.82 19.72 -9.38
C LYS A 51 -8.45 19.78 -7.99
N THR A 52 -7.71 19.31 -6.99
CA THR A 52 -8.04 19.49 -5.58
C THR A 52 -8.01 20.97 -5.19
N THR A 53 -9.00 21.46 -4.44
CA THR A 53 -9.10 22.88 -4.05
C THR A 53 -9.32 23.10 -2.56
N ARG A 54 -9.81 22.11 -1.82
CA ARG A 54 -10.08 22.14 -0.38
C ARG A 54 -9.51 20.89 0.33
N GLY A 55 -8.46 20.31 -0.22
CA GLY A 55 -7.68 19.24 0.37
C GLY A 55 -6.33 19.78 0.88
N LEU A 56 -5.31 18.97 0.68
CA LEU A 56 -3.92 19.28 1.04
C LEU A 56 -3.09 19.78 -0.16
N ASN A 57 -3.74 20.34 -1.17
CA ASN A 57 -3.03 20.84 -2.34
C ASN A 57 -2.00 21.90 -1.97
N ASN A 58 -0.78 21.75 -2.53
CA ASN A 58 0.38 22.59 -2.23
C ASN A 58 0.87 22.50 -0.76
N ARG A 59 0.51 21.44 -0.02
CA ARG A 59 1.03 21.14 1.32
C ARG A 59 2.13 20.09 1.25
N HIS A 60 3.18 20.27 2.06
CA HIS A 60 4.32 19.36 2.10
C HIS A 60 4.40 18.76 3.50
N ILE A 61 4.24 17.46 3.58
CA ILE A 61 4.09 16.73 4.84
C ILE A 61 5.14 15.65 4.93
N SER A 62 5.88 15.58 6.03
CA SER A 62 6.79 14.49 6.31
C SER A 62 6.11 13.42 7.15
N VAL A 63 6.03 12.18 6.65
CA VAL A 63 5.46 11.04 7.37
C VAL A 63 6.37 9.83 7.22
N TRP A 64 6.57 9.08 8.30
CA TRP A 64 7.33 7.84 8.25
C TRP A 64 6.72 6.75 9.11
N ALA A 65 6.92 5.51 8.66
CA ALA A 65 6.69 4.32 9.47
C ALA A 65 7.87 4.13 10.44
N SER A 66 7.60 3.86 11.67
CA SER A 66 8.49 3.76 12.83
C SER A 66 10.00 3.58 12.54
N HIS A 67 10.45 2.35 12.57
CA HIS A 67 11.86 1.96 12.49
C HIS A 67 12.12 1.03 11.30
N GLY A 68 13.37 0.52 11.23
CA GLY A 68 13.76 -0.54 10.32
C GLY A 68 14.97 -1.29 10.86
N ARG A 69 15.41 -2.28 10.13
CA ARG A 69 16.58 -3.07 10.51
C ARG A 69 17.84 -2.21 10.57
N TYR A 70 18.63 -2.36 11.63
CA TYR A 70 19.86 -1.61 11.87
C TYR A 70 21.05 -2.51 12.15
N TYR A 71 22.25 -1.98 11.98
CA TYR A 71 23.50 -2.66 12.32
C TYR A 71 23.91 -2.33 13.76
N ASP A 72 23.99 -3.35 14.63
CA ASP A 72 24.55 -3.19 15.97
C ASP A 72 26.08 -3.15 15.89
N VAL A 73 26.64 -1.97 15.78
CA VAL A 73 28.08 -1.75 15.59
C VAL A 73 28.89 -2.34 16.74
N LYS A 74 28.34 -2.34 17.97
CA LYS A 74 28.99 -2.87 19.18
C LYS A 74 29.02 -4.38 19.22
N ARG A 75 28.09 -5.07 18.52
CA ARG A 75 27.97 -6.52 18.48
C ARG A 75 28.31 -7.12 17.10
N GLY A 76 28.47 -6.28 16.09
CA GLY A 76 28.82 -6.68 14.74
C GLY A 76 27.73 -7.46 14.00
N GLY A 77 26.46 -7.00 14.03
CA GLY A 77 25.39 -7.73 13.36
C GLY A 77 24.13 -6.91 13.14
N TRP A 78 23.33 -7.31 12.14
CA TRP A 78 22.05 -6.68 11.78
C TRP A 78 20.91 -7.15 12.69
N LYS A 79 20.07 -6.22 13.17
CA LYS A 79 18.97 -6.47 14.11
C LYS A 79 17.74 -5.64 13.79
N TRP A 80 16.58 -6.15 14.20
CA TRP A 80 15.37 -5.35 14.32
C TRP A 80 15.44 -4.48 15.59
N GLN A 81 14.81 -3.33 15.57
CA GLN A 81 14.79 -2.43 16.72
C GLN A 81 13.82 -2.91 17.82
N ARG A 82 12.78 -3.63 17.42
CA ARG A 82 11.71 -4.06 18.34
C ARG A 82 11.55 -5.58 18.39
N PRO A 83 10.90 -6.09 19.45
CA PRO A 83 10.66 -7.52 19.63
C PRO A 83 9.89 -8.14 18.46
N LYS A 84 10.17 -9.42 18.23
CA LYS A 84 9.51 -10.26 17.23
C LYS A 84 8.27 -10.88 17.86
N MET A 85 7.09 -10.32 17.60
CA MET A 85 5.85 -10.76 18.24
C MET A 85 4.68 -10.81 17.24
N PHE A 86 3.81 -11.77 17.42
CA PHE A 86 2.57 -11.93 16.66
C PHE A 86 2.80 -11.92 15.14
N CYS A 87 3.76 -12.75 14.69
CA CYS A 87 4.17 -12.91 13.29
C CYS A 87 4.82 -11.69 12.64
N THR A 88 5.12 -10.63 13.41
CA THR A 88 5.68 -9.36 12.91
C THR A 88 6.69 -8.75 13.89
N THR A 89 7.10 -7.55 13.62
CA THR A 89 7.75 -6.59 14.53
C THR A 89 7.22 -5.20 14.21
N GLU A 90 7.29 -4.27 15.14
CA GLU A 90 6.88 -2.87 14.86
C GLU A 90 7.54 -2.31 13.60
N ASP A 91 8.82 -2.61 13.39
CA ASP A 91 9.64 -2.19 12.25
C ASP A 91 9.00 -2.54 10.88
N LEU A 92 8.24 -3.64 10.82
CA LEU A 92 7.52 -4.08 9.63
C LEU A 92 6.05 -3.70 9.66
N PHE A 93 5.43 -3.79 10.83
CA PHE A 93 3.99 -3.62 10.99
C PHE A 93 3.53 -2.22 10.57
N THR A 94 4.19 -1.17 11.05
CA THR A 94 3.79 0.23 10.78
C THR A 94 3.85 0.58 9.30
N GLN A 95 4.77 -0.01 8.54
CA GLN A 95 4.83 0.15 7.08
C GLN A 95 3.56 -0.32 6.39
N THR A 96 2.89 -1.37 6.91
CA THR A 96 1.66 -1.93 6.32
C THR A 96 0.45 -1.02 6.44
N ILE A 97 0.56 0.09 7.19
CA ILE A 97 -0.46 1.13 7.31
C ILE A 97 -0.01 2.39 6.57
N VAL A 98 1.23 2.82 6.79
CA VAL A 98 1.74 4.07 6.23
C VAL A 98 1.87 4.02 4.71
N ILE A 99 2.50 2.96 4.17
CA ILE A 99 2.82 2.88 2.74
C ILE A 99 1.58 2.64 1.86
N PRO A 100 0.75 1.61 2.11
CA PRO A 100 -0.38 1.31 1.21
C PRO A 100 -1.61 2.19 1.43
N TYR A 101 -1.73 2.85 2.58
CA TYR A 101 -2.94 3.59 2.92
C TYR A 101 -2.71 5.07 3.23
N LEU A 102 -1.90 5.41 4.25
CA LEU A 102 -1.79 6.79 4.72
C LEU A 102 -1.18 7.73 3.68
N ILE A 103 -0.02 7.36 3.12
CA ILE A 103 0.65 8.17 2.11
C ILE A 103 -0.24 8.38 0.88
N PRO A 104 -0.85 7.33 0.28
CA PRO A 104 -1.79 7.51 -0.82
C PRO A 104 -3.00 8.39 -0.49
N MET A 105 -3.55 8.33 0.74
CA MET A 105 -4.67 9.19 1.14
C MET A 105 -4.25 10.67 1.19
N LEU A 106 -3.07 10.97 1.73
CA LEU A 106 -2.52 12.34 1.75
C LEU A 106 -2.26 12.86 0.33
N GLU A 107 -1.64 12.05 -0.53
CA GLU A 107 -1.34 12.40 -1.93
C GLU A 107 -2.62 12.53 -2.78
N ASN A 108 -3.61 11.69 -2.56
CA ASN A 108 -4.92 11.80 -3.20
C ASN A 108 -5.69 13.07 -2.78
N SER A 109 -5.37 13.61 -1.59
CA SER A 109 -5.85 14.92 -1.14
C SER A 109 -4.98 16.10 -1.64
N GLY A 110 -3.93 15.83 -2.41
CA GLY A 110 -3.09 16.84 -3.06
C GLY A 110 -1.80 17.21 -2.32
N ALA A 111 -1.44 16.49 -1.24
CA ALA A 111 -0.18 16.71 -0.55
C ALA A 111 1.03 16.22 -1.36
N CYS A 112 2.17 16.91 -1.21
CA CYS A 112 3.49 16.34 -1.47
C CYS A 112 3.95 15.63 -0.19
N VAL A 113 4.05 14.31 -0.22
CA VAL A 113 4.46 13.53 0.95
C VAL A 113 5.94 13.17 0.84
N PHE A 114 6.72 13.66 1.81
CA PHE A 114 8.10 13.27 2.01
C PHE A 114 8.19 12.15 3.05
N THR A 115 9.09 11.21 2.85
CA THR A 115 9.43 10.21 3.85
C THR A 115 10.94 10.05 3.95
N PRO A 116 11.52 10.09 5.17
CA PRO A 116 12.95 9.90 5.42
C PRO A 116 13.37 8.42 5.37
N ARG A 117 12.55 7.57 4.76
CA ARG A 117 12.77 6.15 4.52
C ARG A 117 12.36 5.80 3.09
N GLU A 118 12.94 4.73 2.53
CA GLU A 118 12.49 4.22 1.24
C GLU A 118 11.03 3.78 1.33
N ARG A 119 10.20 4.25 0.39
CA ARG A 119 8.77 3.95 0.35
C ARG A 119 8.40 2.86 -0.66
N ASP A 120 9.30 2.53 -1.58
CA ASP A 120 9.03 1.53 -2.60
C ASP A 120 9.38 0.11 -2.11
N TRP A 121 8.44 -0.81 -2.26
CA TRP A 121 8.62 -2.21 -1.94
C TRP A 121 9.17 -3.04 -3.11
N GLN A 122 9.57 -2.37 -4.21
CA GLN A 122 10.25 -3.02 -5.33
C GLN A 122 11.70 -3.37 -4.95
N ARG A 123 12.05 -4.65 -5.09
CA ARG A 123 13.41 -5.15 -4.83
C ARG A 123 14.41 -4.78 -5.91
N ASN A 124 13.91 -4.68 -7.14
CA ASN A 124 14.73 -4.27 -8.27
C ASN A 124 14.95 -2.76 -8.22
N GLU A 125 16.13 -2.35 -8.66
CA GLU A 125 16.51 -0.95 -8.84
C GLU A 125 17.26 -0.80 -10.15
N VAL A 126 16.86 0.16 -10.95
CA VAL A 126 17.58 0.56 -12.17
C VAL A 126 17.83 2.04 -12.10
N ILE A 127 19.08 2.44 -12.29
CA ILE A 127 19.47 3.85 -12.33
C ILE A 127 20.03 4.15 -13.72
N VAL A 128 19.50 5.19 -14.34
CA VAL A 128 20.03 5.77 -15.57
C VAL A 128 20.63 7.13 -15.22
N ASP A 129 21.93 7.30 -15.50
CA ASP A 129 22.75 8.39 -15.02
C ASP A 129 23.46 9.07 -16.20
N ASN A 130 23.59 10.40 -16.16
CA ASN A 130 24.29 11.16 -17.18
C ASN A 130 25.80 10.89 -17.24
N ASP A 131 26.42 10.42 -16.17
CA ASP A 131 27.84 10.08 -16.12
C ASP A 131 28.13 8.69 -16.71
N ASN A 132 27.17 7.81 -16.75
CA ASN A 132 27.25 6.49 -17.36
C ASN A 132 26.94 6.56 -18.87
N ARG A 133 27.76 7.26 -19.63
CA ARG A 133 27.60 7.48 -21.08
C ARG A 133 27.85 6.25 -21.96
N ASN A 134 28.08 5.10 -21.38
CA ASN A 134 28.17 3.86 -22.14
C ASN A 134 26.81 3.52 -22.75
N THR A 135 26.80 3.25 -24.02
CA THR A 135 25.62 2.99 -24.89
C THR A 135 24.63 1.93 -24.38
N ALA A 136 24.93 1.26 -23.29
CA ALA A 136 24.06 0.26 -22.64
C ALA A 136 23.08 0.86 -21.62
N THR A 137 23.24 2.10 -21.18
CA THR A 137 22.50 2.70 -20.07
C THR A 137 21.32 3.58 -20.46
N GLY A 138 21.07 3.80 -21.76
CA GLY A 138 19.87 4.50 -22.22
C GLY A 138 19.78 5.99 -21.89
N TYR A 139 20.88 6.68 -21.55
CA TYR A 139 20.91 8.12 -21.44
C TYR A 139 21.13 8.79 -22.80
N LEU A 140 20.25 9.73 -23.17
CA LEU A 140 20.30 10.41 -24.47
C LEU A 140 19.93 11.89 -24.32
N GLU A 141 20.79 12.77 -24.87
CA GLU A 141 20.51 14.20 -25.07
C GLU A 141 20.10 14.51 -26.51
N VAL A 142 18.99 15.21 -26.67
CA VAL A 142 18.52 15.75 -27.95
C VAL A 142 18.57 17.27 -27.87
N ASN A 143 19.63 17.87 -28.44
CA ASN A 143 19.84 19.31 -28.46
C ASN A 143 19.19 19.91 -29.71
N VAL A 144 18.36 20.97 -29.51
CA VAL A 144 17.69 21.67 -30.64
C VAL A 144 18.20 23.10 -30.77
N LYS A 145 17.88 24.01 -29.82
CA LYS A 145 18.36 25.37 -29.83
C LYS A 145 19.46 25.60 -28.80
N GLU A 146 19.18 25.19 -27.58
CA GLU A 146 20.11 25.31 -26.45
C GLU A 146 20.67 23.91 -26.15
N GLU A 147 21.94 23.84 -25.79
CA GLU A 147 22.59 22.55 -25.51
C GLU A 147 22.61 22.25 -24.01
N TRP A 148 22.57 20.99 -23.69
CA TRP A 148 22.84 20.52 -22.34
C TRP A 148 24.34 20.55 -22.08
N THR A 149 24.74 21.19 -21.01
CA THR A 149 26.14 21.38 -20.62
C THR A 149 26.43 20.95 -19.21
N ASP A 150 27.63 20.47 -18.94
CA ASP A 150 28.12 20.27 -17.58
C ASP A 150 28.39 21.64 -16.93
N ILE A 151 28.01 21.77 -15.67
CA ILE A 151 28.17 23.05 -14.93
C ILE A 151 29.21 22.99 -13.83
N GLY A 152 29.96 21.88 -13.72
CA GLY A 152 31.00 21.70 -12.70
C GLY A 152 30.50 21.60 -11.27
N ILE A 153 29.20 21.29 -11.09
CA ILE A 153 28.60 20.98 -9.78
C ILE A 153 28.57 19.47 -9.62
N GLN A 154 28.90 18.99 -8.43
CA GLN A 154 28.82 17.59 -8.09
C GLN A 154 27.36 17.09 -8.11
N GLY A 155 27.12 15.93 -8.73
CA GLY A 155 25.87 15.23 -8.83
C GLY A 155 25.98 13.79 -8.34
N PHE A 156 24.95 13.02 -8.65
CA PHE A 156 24.91 11.60 -8.39
C PHE A 156 25.82 10.86 -9.37
N ALA A 157 26.52 9.83 -8.91
CA ALA A 157 27.06 8.79 -9.77
C ALA A 157 26.90 7.44 -9.10
N GLN A 158 26.40 6.47 -9.86
CA GLN A 158 26.30 5.09 -9.40
C GLN A 158 27.70 4.47 -9.31
N ARG A 159 27.93 3.78 -8.21
CA ARG A 159 29.11 2.98 -7.94
C ARG A 159 28.74 1.49 -7.92
N ASP A 160 29.60 0.69 -8.48
CA ASP A 160 29.45 -0.75 -8.36
C ASP A 160 29.68 -1.20 -6.90
N GLY A 161 28.74 -1.99 -6.37
CA GLY A 161 28.81 -2.56 -5.04
C GLY A 161 28.28 -1.68 -3.92
N MET A 162 28.95 -1.67 -2.77
CA MET A 162 28.48 -1.06 -1.52
C MET A 162 29.03 0.34 -1.31
N TYR A 163 28.28 1.16 -0.57
CA TYR A 163 28.74 2.45 -0.04
C TYR A 163 29.14 2.27 1.42
N PHE A 164 30.32 2.77 1.77
CA PHE A 164 30.83 2.71 3.13
C PHE A 164 30.46 3.98 3.92
N ASP A 165 30.81 4.00 5.20
CA ASP A 165 30.55 5.16 6.05
C ASP A 165 31.18 6.44 5.43
N LYS A 166 30.41 7.54 5.44
CA LYS A 166 30.71 8.84 4.83
C LYS A 166 30.69 8.90 3.29
N ASP A 167 30.56 7.78 2.59
CA ASP A 167 30.33 7.84 1.16
C ASP A 167 28.99 8.55 0.85
N ASN A 168 29.03 9.50 -0.07
CA ASN A 168 27.85 10.21 -0.52
C ASN A 168 27.72 10.09 -2.05
N PRO A 169 26.70 9.35 -2.55
CA PRO A 169 26.58 9.13 -4.00
C PRO A 169 26.31 10.42 -4.80
N PHE A 170 25.76 11.47 -4.18
CA PHE A 170 25.48 12.78 -4.81
C PHE A 170 26.70 13.73 -4.86
N LYS A 171 27.86 13.23 -4.51
CA LYS A 171 29.15 13.98 -4.62
C LYS A 171 30.14 13.27 -5.54
N ALA A 172 29.68 12.30 -6.31
CA ALA A 172 30.54 11.44 -7.12
C ALA A 172 30.44 11.73 -8.63
N GLY A 173 29.34 12.34 -9.09
CA GLY A 173 29.03 12.59 -10.50
C GLY A 173 28.96 14.05 -10.88
N THR A 174 28.34 14.29 -12.05
CA THR A 174 28.18 15.62 -12.69
C THR A 174 26.70 15.94 -12.90
N ILE A 175 26.37 17.21 -13.12
CA ILE A 175 25.00 17.68 -13.38
C ILE A 175 24.93 18.37 -14.74
N ARG A 176 23.88 18.04 -15.50
CA ARG A 176 23.61 18.68 -16.79
C ARG A 176 22.64 19.85 -16.61
N MET A 177 22.84 20.93 -17.37
CA MET A 177 22.03 22.14 -17.35
C MET A 177 21.71 22.59 -18.78
N CYS A 178 20.49 23.11 -18.98
CA CYS A 178 20.11 23.76 -20.24
C CYS A 178 19.29 25.04 -19.96
N PRO A 179 19.57 26.18 -20.64
CA PRO A 179 18.74 27.37 -20.56
C PRO A 179 17.31 27.11 -21.03
N THR A 180 16.30 27.72 -20.38
CA THR A 180 14.91 27.51 -20.70
C THR A 180 14.48 28.12 -22.03
N THR A 181 13.50 27.50 -22.70
CA THR A 181 12.80 28.03 -23.89
C THR A 181 11.29 27.97 -23.72
N LYS A 182 10.56 28.99 -24.24
CA LYS A 182 9.09 28.98 -24.28
C LYS A 182 8.52 28.32 -25.54
N LYS A 183 9.39 27.96 -26.50
CA LYS A 183 8.98 27.45 -27.81
C LYS A 183 9.18 25.95 -27.88
N ALA A 184 8.10 25.18 -27.84
CA ALA A 184 8.15 23.71 -27.89
C ALA A 184 9.01 23.18 -29.06
N LYS A 185 8.92 23.77 -30.26
CA LYS A 185 9.74 23.38 -31.42
C LYS A 185 11.25 23.67 -31.26
N LYS A 186 11.66 24.37 -30.20
CA LYS A 186 13.07 24.71 -29.90
C LYS A 186 13.54 24.07 -28.60
N ALA A 187 12.71 23.23 -28.00
CA ALA A 187 13.02 22.58 -26.75
C ALA A 187 14.03 21.45 -26.95
N SER A 188 15.05 21.45 -26.14
CA SER A 188 16.01 20.35 -25.98
C SER A 188 15.50 19.39 -24.89
N VAL A 189 15.76 18.10 -25.07
CA VAL A 189 15.22 17.04 -24.22
C VAL A 189 16.32 16.08 -23.80
N VAL A 190 16.27 15.61 -22.57
CA VAL A 190 17.03 14.43 -22.11
C VAL A 190 16.06 13.27 -21.93
N ALA A 191 16.49 12.09 -22.31
CA ALA A 191 15.77 10.84 -22.10
C ALA A 191 16.59 9.88 -21.24
N TYR A 192 15.92 9.25 -20.27
CA TYR A 192 16.42 8.21 -19.39
C TYR A 192 15.63 6.93 -19.63
N GLN A 193 16.22 5.98 -20.34
CA GLN A 193 15.57 4.72 -20.72
C GLN A 193 16.16 3.55 -19.92
N PRO A 194 15.44 2.99 -18.92
CA PRO A 194 15.92 1.89 -18.12
C PRO A 194 15.90 0.57 -18.91
N ASN A 195 16.70 -0.40 -18.47
CA ASN A 195 16.51 -1.81 -18.80
C ASN A 195 15.86 -2.48 -17.60
N ILE A 196 14.53 -2.59 -17.61
CA ILE A 196 13.74 -3.12 -16.49
C ILE A 196 13.94 -4.64 -16.38
N PRO A 197 14.44 -5.17 -15.25
CA PRO A 197 14.77 -6.60 -15.13
C PRO A 197 13.54 -7.52 -15.06
N GLU A 198 12.42 -7.01 -14.57
CA GLU A 198 11.16 -7.75 -14.40
C GLU A 198 9.98 -6.78 -14.54
N ALA A 199 8.97 -7.15 -15.33
CA ALA A 199 7.77 -6.32 -15.48
C ALA A 199 7.07 -6.12 -14.13
N GLY A 200 6.62 -4.89 -13.86
CA GLY A 200 5.93 -4.57 -12.61
C GLY A 200 5.90 -3.10 -12.28
N LYS A 201 5.44 -2.80 -11.07
CA LYS A 201 5.34 -1.44 -10.56
C LYS A 201 6.64 -0.99 -9.91
N TYR A 202 7.13 0.18 -10.32
CA TYR A 202 8.34 0.83 -9.83
C TYR A 202 8.05 2.27 -9.44
N ALA A 203 8.50 2.68 -8.28
CA ALA A 203 8.59 4.10 -7.96
C ALA A 203 9.67 4.76 -8.84
N VAL A 204 9.39 5.95 -9.31
CA VAL A 204 10.33 6.75 -10.11
C VAL A 204 10.80 7.95 -9.29
N TYR A 205 12.12 8.11 -9.24
CA TYR A 205 12.78 9.20 -8.57
C TYR A 205 13.68 9.93 -9.56
N VAL A 206 13.74 11.24 -9.44
CA VAL A 206 14.62 12.09 -10.26
C VAL A 206 15.63 12.83 -9.38
N SER A 207 16.78 13.19 -9.95
CA SER A 207 17.80 14.00 -9.34
C SER A 207 18.12 15.21 -10.22
N TYR A 208 18.41 16.35 -9.58
CA TYR A 208 18.78 17.62 -10.21
C TYR A 208 19.49 18.54 -9.22
N ALA A 209 20.02 19.68 -9.67
CA ALA A 209 20.49 20.74 -8.80
C ALA A 209 19.47 21.87 -8.66
N SER A 210 19.31 22.42 -7.45
CA SER A 210 18.61 23.67 -7.22
C SER A 210 19.59 24.86 -7.32
N LEU A 211 19.39 25.70 -8.33
CA LEU A 211 20.17 26.92 -8.57
C LEU A 211 19.28 28.15 -8.34
N VAL A 212 19.91 29.31 -8.11
CA VAL A 212 19.20 30.58 -7.90
C VAL A 212 18.21 30.89 -9.04
N ASN A 213 18.57 30.50 -10.27
CA ASN A 213 17.76 30.72 -11.47
C ASN A 213 17.08 29.45 -12.00
N SER A 214 16.96 28.40 -11.21
CA SER A 214 16.20 27.21 -11.60
C SER A 214 14.74 27.55 -11.91
N ALA A 215 14.16 26.83 -12.88
CA ALA A 215 12.74 26.92 -13.21
C ALA A 215 11.89 26.20 -12.16
N ASP A 216 10.66 26.68 -11.92
CA ASP A 216 9.69 26.08 -10.98
C ASP A 216 8.56 25.33 -11.70
N ASP A 217 8.65 25.21 -13.01
CA ASP A 217 7.64 24.55 -13.86
C ASP A 217 8.23 23.48 -14.79
N VAL A 218 9.30 22.80 -14.35
CA VAL A 218 9.97 21.78 -15.16
C VAL A 218 9.10 20.54 -15.32
N ILE A 219 8.95 20.07 -16.56
CA ILE A 219 8.13 18.90 -16.87
C ILE A 219 9.03 17.68 -17.06
N TYR A 220 8.77 16.67 -16.24
CA TYR A 220 9.22 15.31 -16.44
C TYR A 220 8.06 14.50 -17.00
N THR A 221 8.26 13.86 -18.15
CA THR A 221 7.28 12.96 -18.74
C THR A 221 7.70 11.53 -18.49
N VAL A 222 6.87 10.76 -17.81
CA VAL A 222 7.08 9.32 -17.59
C VAL A 222 6.30 8.57 -18.65
N TRP A 223 7.03 7.80 -19.47
CA TRP A 223 6.46 6.85 -20.42
C TRP A 223 6.44 5.47 -19.76
N HIS A 224 5.27 4.91 -19.63
CA HIS A 224 5.07 3.67 -18.88
C HIS A 224 4.05 2.79 -19.61
N LYS A 225 4.50 1.65 -20.05
CA LYS A 225 3.64 0.61 -20.65
C LYS A 225 2.64 1.17 -21.69
N GLY A 226 3.13 2.02 -22.62
CA GLY A 226 2.32 2.63 -23.67
C GLY A 226 1.51 3.85 -23.26
N GLN A 227 1.58 4.29 -22.02
CA GLN A 227 0.96 5.52 -21.51
C GLN A 227 2.01 6.62 -21.24
N GLN A 228 1.52 7.82 -21.06
CA GLN A 228 2.35 9.00 -20.76
C GLN A 228 1.75 9.80 -19.62
N THR A 229 2.57 10.16 -18.64
CA THR A 229 2.16 10.99 -17.50
C THR A 229 3.14 12.13 -17.31
N ASP A 230 2.65 13.36 -17.29
CA ASP A 230 3.45 14.57 -17.10
C ASP A 230 3.44 14.99 -15.63
N ILE A 231 4.63 15.13 -15.08
CA ILE A 231 4.88 15.56 -13.71
C ILE A 231 5.62 16.88 -13.71
N ARG A 232 5.06 17.89 -13.06
CA ARG A 232 5.75 19.14 -12.82
C ARG A 232 6.62 19.04 -11.59
N VAL A 233 7.87 19.46 -11.71
CA VAL A 233 8.84 19.52 -10.60
C VAL A 233 9.34 20.94 -10.45
N ASN A 234 9.24 21.49 -9.25
CA ASN A 234 9.80 22.78 -8.89
C ASN A 234 11.28 22.62 -8.51
N GLN A 235 12.17 22.93 -9.44
CA GLN A 235 13.62 22.78 -9.24
C GLN A 235 14.28 23.90 -8.41
N LYS A 236 13.51 24.88 -7.90
CA LYS A 236 14.02 25.87 -6.94
C LYS A 236 14.28 25.29 -5.57
N MET A 237 13.85 24.07 -5.30
CA MET A 237 13.98 23.37 -4.03
C MET A 237 14.28 21.88 -4.27
N GLY A 238 14.78 21.19 -3.24
CA GLY A 238 14.92 19.74 -3.21
C GLY A 238 15.99 19.16 -4.13
N GLY A 239 16.92 19.94 -4.65
CA GLY A 239 18.02 19.43 -5.47
C GLY A 239 19.09 18.69 -4.67
N GLY A 240 19.81 17.76 -5.32
CA GLY A 240 20.89 16.98 -4.69
C GLY A 240 20.41 15.81 -3.83
N THR A 241 19.22 15.28 -4.13
CA THR A 241 18.64 14.10 -3.49
C THR A 241 17.69 13.37 -4.44
N TRP A 242 17.19 12.21 -4.03
CA TRP A 242 16.14 11.50 -4.74
C TRP A 242 14.76 12.14 -4.51
N VAL A 243 14.15 12.62 -5.57
CA VAL A 243 12.81 13.23 -5.57
C VAL A 243 11.81 12.28 -6.18
N TYR A 244 10.88 11.77 -5.37
CA TYR A 244 9.82 10.87 -5.81
C TYR A 244 8.82 11.61 -6.70
N ILE A 245 8.55 11.08 -7.90
CA ILE A 245 7.61 11.68 -8.86
C ILE A 245 6.39 10.80 -9.18
N GLY A 246 6.33 9.57 -8.69
CA GLY A 246 5.22 8.66 -8.88
C GLY A 246 5.64 7.20 -8.91
N SER A 247 4.65 6.30 -8.92
CA SER A 247 4.86 4.87 -9.16
C SER A 247 4.08 4.45 -10.40
N PHE A 248 4.73 3.73 -11.32
CA PHE A 248 4.22 3.39 -12.64
C PHE A 248 4.51 1.93 -12.99
N ASP A 249 3.68 1.34 -13.83
CA ASP A 249 3.90 -0.01 -14.33
C ASP A 249 4.81 0.01 -15.58
N PHE A 250 5.85 -0.83 -15.58
CA PHE A 250 6.78 -0.96 -16.69
C PHE A 250 6.82 -2.41 -17.20
N ASP A 251 7.03 -2.56 -18.51
CA ASP A 251 7.35 -3.84 -19.12
C ASP A 251 8.82 -4.23 -18.86
N GLU A 252 9.12 -5.52 -18.91
CA GLU A 252 10.48 -6.04 -18.84
C GLU A 252 11.30 -5.58 -20.08
N GLY A 253 12.58 -5.35 -19.86
CA GLY A 253 13.53 -4.96 -20.88
C GLY A 253 13.62 -3.45 -21.12
N SER A 254 14.30 -3.08 -22.20
CA SER A 254 14.49 -1.69 -22.59
C SER A 254 13.72 -1.40 -23.89
N ASN A 255 12.81 -0.44 -23.84
CA ASN A 255 12.01 -0.03 -24.99
C ASN A 255 11.63 1.46 -24.88
N GLU A 256 11.15 2.03 -25.97
CA GLU A 256 10.80 3.46 -26.07
C GLU A 256 9.55 3.85 -25.24
N PHE A 257 8.76 2.87 -24.78
CA PHE A 257 7.57 3.08 -23.97
C PHE A 257 7.85 2.96 -22.46
N ASN A 258 9.12 2.72 -22.08
CA ASN A 258 9.61 2.66 -20.71
C ASN A 258 10.74 3.67 -20.56
N ARG A 259 10.43 4.95 -20.29
CA ARG A 259 11.47 5.98 -20.13
C ARG A 259 10.95 7.18 -19.35
N VAL A 260 11.87 7.99 -18.86
CA VAL A 260 11.58 9.33 -18.36
C VAL A 260 12.25 10.36 -19.25
N THR A 261 11.53 11.41 -19.62
CA THR A 261 12.12 12.53 -20.36
C THR A 261 11.97 13.81 -19.55
N VAL A 262 12.97 14.69 -19.65
CA VAL A 262 12.92 16.05 -19.12
C VAL A 262 13.25 17.06 -20.22
N SER A 263 12.47 18.14 -20.27
CA SER A 263 12.60 19.17 -21.31
C SER A 263 13.00 20.51 -20.70
N ASN A 264 13.77 21.33 -21.44
CA ASN A 264 14.02 22.72 -21.09
C ASN A 264 12.87 23.67 -21.45
N LEU A 265 11.71 23.13 -21.87
CA LEU A 265 10.50 23.91 -22.09
C LEU A 265 9.96 24.43 -20.76
N SER A 266 9.85 25.75 -20.61
CA SER A 266 9.40 26.40 -19.38
C SER A 266 8.85 27.79 -19.68
N ASN A 267 7.90 28.24 -18.87
CA ASN A 267 7.39 29.63 -18.91
C ASN A 267 8.29 30.61 -18.17
N CYS A 268 9.23 30.13 -17.37
CA CYS A 268 10.18 30.95 -16.65
C CYS A 268 11.14 31.64 -17.61
N LYS A 269 11.36 32.95 -17.40
CA LYS A 269 12.28 33.72 -18.23
C LYS A 269 13.68 33.72 -17.62
N LYS A 270 14.72 33.56 -18.46
CA LYS A 270 16.12 33.59 -18.06
C LYS A 270 16.45 32.55 -16.97
N SER A 271 15.74 31.44 -16.98
CA SER A 271 15.93 30.35 -16.04
C SER A 271 16.65 29.17 -16.71
N VAL A 272 16.97 28.18 -15.91
CA VAL A 272 17.63 26.96 -16.35
C VAL A 272 16.86 25.75 -15.85
N VAL A 273 16.97 24.65 -16.58
CA VAL A 273 16.59 23.30 -16.14
C VAL A 273 17.87 22.53 -15.91
N THR A 274 17.93 21.82 -14.79
CA THR A 274 19.03 20.92 -14.46
C THR A 274 18.52 19.49 -14.41
N THR A 275 19.37 18.51 -14.69
CA THR A 275 19.05 17.09 -14.59
C THR A 275 20.33 16.30 -14.30
N ASP A 276 20.17 15.13 -13.70
CA ASP A 276 21.30 14.33 -13.20
C ASP A 276 21.00 12.85 -13.47
N ALA A 277 20.28 12.17 -12.58
CA ALA A 277 19.95 10.76 -12.70
C ALA A 277 18.46 10.51 -12.51
N VAL A 278 17.98 9.36 -13.02
CA VAL A 278 16.64 8.83 -12.78
C VAL A 278 16.76 7.42 -12.23
N ARG A 279 16.10 7.18 -11.11
CA ARG A 279 16.04 5.88 -10.42
C ARG A 279 14.65 5.28 -10.53
N PHE A 280 14.59 3.99 -10.88
CA PHE A 280 13.40 3.17 -10.98
C PHE A 280 13.48 2.06 -9.94
N GLY A 281 12.55 2.04 -8.98
CA GLY A 281 12.46 1.05 -7.92
C GLY A 281 13.20 1.40 -6.63
N GLY A 282 12.85 0.69 -5.56
CA GLY A 282 13.40 0.89 -4.22
C GLY A 282 14.79 0.27 -4.03
N GLY A 283 14.98 -0.94 -4.56
CA GLY A 283 16.24 -1.65 -4.52
C GLY A 283 16.56 -2.34 -3.19
N MET A 284 17.72 -3.01 -3.18
CA MET A 284 18.28 -3.65 -2.00
C MET A 284 19.12 -2.66 -1.19
N GLY A 285 19.23 -2.90 0.11
CA GLY A 285 20.14 -2.16 0.96
C GLY A 285 21.58 -2.29 0.50
N ASN A 286 22.28 -1.17 0.32
CA ASN A 286 23.65 -1.13 -0.21
C ASN A 286 24.63 -0.31 0.65
N ILE A 287 24.22 0.08 1.86
CA ILE A 287 25.09 0.76 2.82
C ILE A 287 25.79 -0.29 3.69
N ALA A 288 27.10 -0.39 3.54
CA ALA A 288 27.93 -1.33 4.29
C ALA A 288 28.26 -0.79 5.69
N ARG A 289 28.25 -1.67 6.67
CA ARG A 289 28.63 -1.36 8.05
C ARG A 289 29.65 -2.34 8.56
N LEU A 290 30.58 -1.85 9.38
CA LEU A 290 31.65 -2.62 10.01
C LEU A 290 31.47 -2.56 11.53
N PRO A 291 31.88 -3.63 12.26
CA PRO A 291 31.93 -3.57 13.71
C PRO A 291 32.95 -2.54 14.18
N LEU A 292 32.80 -2.05 15.39
CA LEU A 292 33.83 -1.18 15.99
C LEU A 292 35.16 -1.92 16.13
N GLU A 293 36.24 -1.20 16.03
CA GLU A 293 37.58 -1.74 16.24
C GLU A 293 37.67 -2.45 17.62
N GLY A 294 38.22 -3.69 17.66
CA GLY A 294 38.28 -4.51 18.86
C GLY A 294 37.03 -5.30 19.20
N VAL A 295 35.96 -5.21 18.42
CA VAL A 295 34.80 -6.08 18.54
C VAL A 295 35.08 -7.40 17.83
N TYR A 296 35.19 -8.46 18.59
CA TYR A 296 35.25 -9.82 18.05
C TYR A 296 33.81 -10.29 17.75
N LEU A 297 33.55 -10.69 16.50
CA LEU A 297 32.31 -11.40 16.19
C LEU A 297 32.20 -12.63 17.09
N PRO A 298 31.01 -12.89 17.70
CA PRO A 298 30.85 -14.07 18.52
C PRO A 298 31.23 -15.32 17.70
N GLN A 299 32.30 -16.00 18.07
CA GLN A 299 32.53 -17.35 17.61
C GLN A 299 31.56 -18.24 18.37
N ASP A 300 30.63 -18.84 17.66
CA ASP A 300 29.77 -19.86 18.28
C ASP A 300 30.63 -21.08 18.56
N THR A 301 31.12 -21.22 19.81
CA THR A 301 31.99 -22.28 20.28
C THR A 301 31.28 -23.61 20.47
N THR A 302 29.97 -23.68 20.12
CA THR A 302 29.15 -24.89 20.32
C THR A 302 29.02 -25.79 19.08
N ALA A 303 29.44 -25.34 17.91
CA ALA A 303 29.42 -26.12 16.68
C ALA A 303 30.83 -26.55 16.30
N SER A 304 31.08 -27.84 16.26
CA SER A 304 32.32 -28.49 15.84
C SER A 304 32.92 -27.90 14.56
N GLY A 305 33.91 -27.03 14.68
CA GLY A 305 34.92 -26.77 13.65
C GLY A 305 34.51 -25.92 12.43
N SER A 306 33.29 -25.45 12.29
CA SER A 306 32.92 -24.51 11.23
C SER A 306 32.83 -23.07 11.79
N GLN A 307 33.74 -22.21 11.34
CA GLN A 307 33.63 -20.79 11.55
C GLN A 307 32.31 -20.32 10.85
N LEU A 308 31.36 -19.74 11.60
CA LEU A 308 30.23 -19.05 11.00
C LEU A 308 30.82 -17.95 10.12
N PRO A 309 30.23 -17.71 8.90
CA PRO A 309 30.69 -16.62 8.08
C PRO A 309 30.49 -15.30 8.84
N PRO A 310 31.40 -14.31 8.67
CA PRO A 310 31.24 -13.01 9.28
C PRO A 310 29.87 -12.45 8.91
N SER A 311 29.24 -11.71 9.84
CA SER A 311 27.97 -11.01 9.56
C SER A 311 28.08 -10.20 8.27
N PRO A 312 27.11 -10.29 7.34
CA PRO A 312 27.19 -9.59 6.08
C PRO A 312 27.31 -8.09 6.32
N LEU A 313 28.15 -7.41 5.54
CA LEU A 313 28.37 -5.96 5.66
C LEU A 313 27.10 -5.15 5.37
N VAL A 314 26.24 -5.65 4.49
CA VAL A 314 24.91 -5.07 4.17
C VAL A 314 23.80 -5.92 4.80
N SER A 315 22.61 -5.37 4.95
CA SER A 315 21.47 -6.06 5.59
C SER A 315 21.02 -7.33 4.86
N GLY A 316 21.24 -7.39 3.54
CA GLY A 316 20.69 -8.42 2.66
C GLY A 316 19.18 -8.28 2.43
N LEU A 317 18.56 -7.17 2.85
CA LEU A 317 17.13 -6.87 2.72
C LEU A 317 16.87 -5.74 1.73
N PRO A 318 15.64 -5.64 1.20
CA PRO A 318 15.19 -4.44 0.50
C PRO A 318 15.36 -3.18 1.36
N ARG A 319 15.76 -2.08 0.72
CA ARG A 319 16.06 -0.80 1.39
C ARG A 319 14.91 -0.26 2.23
N CYS A 320 13.66 -0.49 1.81
CA CYS A 320 12.47 -0.09 2.57
C CYS A 320 12.37 -0.76 3.96
N LEU A 321 13.05 -1.90 4.17
CA LEU A 321 13.04 -2.62 5.45
C LEU A 321 14.20 -2.21 6.37
N GLU A 322 15.14 -1.41 5.86
CA GLU A 322 16.25 -0.85 6.64
C GLU A 322 15.82 0.40 7.41
N GLY A 323 16.59 0.73 8.45
CA GLY A 323 16.45 1.99 9.18
C GLY A 323 16.69 3.22 8.30
N ALA A 324 16.13 4.35 8.71
CA ALA A 324 16.19 5.62 7.98
C ALA A 324 17.64 6.10 7.76
N ARG A 325 18.55 5.81 8.70
CA ARG A 325 19.96 6.18 8.60
C ARG A 325 20.57 5.77 7.25
N TYR A 326 20.28 4.56 6.78
CA TYR A 326 20.85 4.04 5.53
C TYR A 326 20.22 4.70 4.30
N TYR A 327 18.91 4.91 4.32
CA TYR A 327 18.24 5.67 3.26
C TYR A 327 18.71 7.13 3.22
N THR A 328 18.89 7.77 4.37
CA THR A 328 19.38 9.15 4.48
C THR A 328 20.77 9.29 3.81
N GLN A 329 21.67 8.32 4.02
CA GLN A 329 22.96 8.28 3.34
C GLN A 329 22.81 8.03 1.83
N TRP A 330 21.99 7.05 1.43
CA TRP A 330 21.71 6.74 0.03
C TRP A 330 21.08 7.92 -0.72
N ALA A 331 20.28 8.72 -0.03
CA ALA A 331 19.63 9.92 -0.56
C ALA A 331 20.55 11.17 -0.57
N GLY A 332 21.83 11.01 -0.28
CA GLY A 332 22.84 12.08 -0.42
C GLY A 332 22.87 13.12 0.68
N MET A 333 22.23 12.86 1.82
CA MET A 333 22.22 13.81 2.93
C MET A 333 23.61 14.03 3.54
N PRO A 334 23.87 15.21 4.14
CA PRO A 334 25.10 15.45 4.88
C PRO A 334 25.35 14.44 5.98
N TYR A 335 26.62 14.17 6.28
CA TYR A 335 27.00 13.16 7.27
C TYR A 335 26.44 13.45 8.68
N ASP A 336 26.32 14.71 9.06
CA ASP A 336 25.71 15.14 10.32
C ASP A 336 24.19 14.88 10.37
N ALA A 337 23.47 14.80 9.26
CA ALA A 337 22.09 14.31 9.20
C ALA A 337 22.01 12.78 9.28
N VAL A 338 23.01 12.07 8.73
CA VAL A 338 23.08 10.60 8.72
C VAL A 338 23.49 10.03 10.07
N SER A 339 24.45 10.65 10.72
CA SER A 339 25.14 10.14 11.91
C SER A 339 25.23 11.19 13.02
N SER A 340 24.22 12.01 13.15
CA SER A 340 24.17 13.20 14.00
C SER A 340 24.29 12.92 15.50
N SER A 341 23.86 11.75 15.96
CA SER A 341 23.76 11.45 17.39
C SER A 341 25.03 10.79 17.96
N ARG A 342 25.62 9.85 17.21
CA ARG A 342 26.76 9.03 17.66
C ARG A 342 27.90 8.93 16.65
N LEU A 343 27.87 9.72 15.59
CA LEU A 343 28.91 9.78 14.56
C LEU A 343 29.25 8.41 13.95
N GLY A 344 28.23 7.56 13.76
CA GLY A 344 28.37 6.23 13.19
C GLY A 344 28.88 5.14 14.16
N THR A 345 28.99 5.44 15.45
CA THR A 345 29.41 4.45 16.49
C THR A 345 28.24 3.75 17.15
N ASP A 346 27.00 4.16 16.87
CA ASP A 346 25.77 3.57 17.38
C ASP A 346 24.63 3.84 16.40
N ASP A 347 24.46 2.93 15.44
CA ASP A 347 23.46 3.09 14.36
C ASP A 347 22.02 3.13 14.89
N TYR A 348 21.73 2.50 16.04
CA TYR A 348 20.43 2.60 16.68
C TYR A 348 20.10 4.06 17.05
N ALA A 349 21.00 4.72 17.73
CA ALA A 349 20.82 6.10 18.15
C ALA A 349 20.86 7.06 16.94
N ASP A 350 21.74 6.81 15.97
CA ASP A 350 21.80 7.61 14.74
C ASP A 350 20.51 7.44 13.92
N ASP A 351 19.93 6.24 13.81
CA ASP A 351 18.69 6.00 13.09
C ASP A 351 17.48 6.74 13.70
N ILE A 352 17.33 6.72 15.01
CA ILE A 352 16.25 7.45 15.71
C ILE A 352 16.26 8.93 15.34
N ASN A 353 17.45 9.52 15.23
CA ASN A 353 17.60 10.95 14.96
C ASN A 353 17.57 11.29 13.44
N SER A 354 18.10 10.43 12.60
CA SER A 354 18.22 10.69 11.15
C SER A 354 16.87 11.00 10.48
N ARG A 355 15.76 10.41 10.96
CA ARG A 355 14.41 10.68 10.46
C ARG A 355 14.05 12.16 10.55
N SER A 356 14.24 12.72 11.73
CA SER A 356 13.96 14.13 12.00
C SER A 356 15.00 15.07 11.36
N PHE A 357 16.29 14.71 11.38
CA PHE A 357 17.34 15.51 10.76
C PHE A 357 17.23 15.55 9.23
N MET A 358 16.87 14.42 8.60
CA MET A 358 16.59 14.42 7.17
C MET A 358 15.40 15.32 6.82
N THR A 359 14.32 15.24 7.62
CA THR A 359 13.15 16.11 7.47
C THR A 359 13.54 17.58 7.58
N ASN A 360 14.31 17.96 8.59
CA ASN A 360 14.78 19.33 8.78
C ASN A 360 15.71 19.78 7.66
N TYR A 361 16.60 18.92 7.17
CA TYR A 361 17.50 19.27 6.07
C TYR A 361 16.74 19.44 4.76
N VAL A 362 15.78 18.59 4.46
CA VAL A 362 14.94 18.76 3.26
C VAL A 362 14.09 20.04 3.37
N GLY A 363 13.56 20.35 4.55
CA GLY A 363 12.74 21.55 4.80
C GLY A 363 13.50 22.84 5.04
N GLY A 364 14.78 22.77 5.41
CA GLY A 364 15.59 23.92 5.81
C GLY A 364 15.76 24.96 4.71
N GLY A 365 15.69 26.23 5.07
CA GLY A 365 15.68 27.37 4.15
C GLY A 365 14.31 27.71 3.57
N SER A 366 13.26 26.94 3.92
CA SER A 366 11.87 27.25 3.54
C SER A 366 11.24 28.29 4.47
N CYS A 367 10.03 28.77 4.11
CA CYS A 367 9.30 29.70 4.98
C CYS A 367 8.89 29.09 6.33
N TYR A 368 8.80 27.76 6.45
CA TYR A 368 8.49 27.07 7.69
C TYR A 368 9.72 26.68 8.52
N MET A 369 10.90 26.66 7.89
CA MET A 369 12.19 26.38 8.54
C MET A 369 13.26 27.40 8.09
N PRO A 370 13.07 28.72 8.32
CA PRO A 370 13.92 29.77 7.75
C PRO A 370 15.34 29.81 8.33
N ASN A 371 15.54 29.30 9.55
CA ASN A 371 16.83 29.33 10.23
C ASN A 371 17.62 28.02 10.09
N GLN A 372 17.01 26.97 9.52
CA GLN A 372 17.69 25.72 9.21
C GLN A 372 18.38 25.84 7.84
N GLN A 373 19.56 25.28 7.70
CA GLN A 373 20.19 25.10 6.39
C GLN A 373 19.63 23.84 5.71
N GLY A 374 19.28 23.91 4.42
CA GLY A 374 18.75 22.73 3.74
C GLY A 374 18.33 22.97 2.29
N LEU A 375 17.39 22.14 1.82
CA LEU A 375 16.98 22.04 0.42
C LEU A 375 15.76 22.91 0.05
N GLY A 376 15.20 23.65 1.00
CA GLY A 376 14.15 24.65 0.79
C GLY A 376 12.74 24.10 0.54
N VAL A 377 12.50 22.81 0.71
CA VAL A 377 11.15 22.23 0.55
C VAL A 377 10.26 22.71 1.70
N PRO A 378 9.09 23.31 1.43
CA PRO A 378 8.27 23.90 2.49
C PRO A 378 7.47 22.84 3.27
N ILE A 379 8.19 21.91 3.93
CA ILE A 379 7.59 20.93 4.85
C ILE A 379 7.02 21.69 6.04
N GLU A 380 5.73 21.50 6.32
CA GLU A 380 4.99 22.24 7.34
C GLU A 380 4.50 21.40 8.51
N LEU A 381 4.60 20.06 8.40
CA LEU A 381 4.18 19.11 9.43
C LEU A 381 5.02 17.85 9.34
N SER A 382 5.29 17.23 10.48
CA SER A 382 5.92 15.90 10.52
C SER A 382 5.18 14.95 11.48
N LEU A 383 5.12 13.65 11.11
CA LEU A 383 4.48 12.61 11.89
C LEU A 383 5.29 11.31 11.86
N GLY A 384 5.75 10.86 13.02
CA GLY A 384 6.25 9.50 13.22
C GLY A 384 5.08 8.58 13.59
N VAL A 385 4.89 7.52 12.81
CA VAL A 385 3.81 6.53 13.04
C VAL A 385 4.42 5.27 13.62
N HIS A 386 4.06 4.96 14.85
CA HIS A 386 4.60 3.90 15.69
C HIS A 386 3.52 2.96 16.20
N SER A 387 3.93 1.89 16.88
CA SER A 387 3.11 1.08 17.75
C SER A 387 3.84 0.81 19.05
N ASP A 388 3.18 1.02 20.18
CA ASP A 388 3.77 1.02 21.51
C ASP A 388 4.11 -0.38 22.04
N ALA A 389 4.98 -0.42 23.03
CA ALA A 389 5.37 -1.60 23.80
C ALA A 389 4.48 -1.82 25.05
N GLY A 390 3.29 -1.23 25.08
CA GLY A 390 2.36 -1.40 26.21
C GLY A 390 1.65 -2.76 26.18
N TYR A 391 1.51 -3.40 27.31
CA TYR A 391 0.62 -4.54 27.47
C TYR A 391 -0.40 -4.28 28.58
N GLY A 392 -1.61 -4.75 28.35
CA GLY A 392 -2.69 -4.72 29.34
C GLY A 392 -3.10 -6.16 29.70
N PRO A 393 -4.14 -6.34 30.53
CA PRO A 393 -4.78 -7.62 30.67
C PRO A 393 -5.06 -8.21 29.29
N CYS A 394 -4.82 -9.51 29.10
CA CYS A 394 -4.85 -10.18 27.79
C CYS A 394 -6.16 -10.00 27.02
N ASP A 395 -7.26 -9.67 27.67
CA ASP A 395 -8.61 -9.47 27.10
C ASP A 395 -8.97 -8.00 26.86
N SER A 396 -8.05 -7.03 27.09
CA SER A 396 -8.31 -5.59 26.90
C SER A 396 -7.51 -5.00 25.76
N ILE A 397 -8.13 -4.03 25.07
CA ILE A 397 -7.46 -3.16 24.08
C ILE A 397 -6.59 -2.15 24.85
N VAL A 398 -5.31 -2.06 24.48
CA VAL A 398 -4.38 -1.02 24.98
C VAL A 398 -4.69 0.30 24.29
N GLY A 399 -4.79 0.33 22.98
CA GLY A 399 -5.26 1.46 22.21
C GLY A 399 -4.21 2.53 21.91
N THR A 400 -4.67 3.76 21.62
CA THR A 400 -3.89 4.83 21.01
C THR A 400 -3.29 5.78 22.06
N LEU A 401 -2.01 6.16 21.85
CA LEU A 401 -1.25 7.14 22.64
C LEU A 401 -0.55 8.11 21.69
N THR A 402 -0.29 9.34 22.13
CA THR A 402 0.46 10.32 21.35
C THR A 402 1.54 11.00 22.19
N ILE A 403 2.60 11.46 21.51
CA ILE A 403 3.73 12.12 22.16
C ILE A 403 4.04 13.41 21.43
N CYS A 404 4.26 14.48 22.18
CA CYS A 404 4.80 15.76 21.70
C CYS A 404 5.92 16.24 22.61
N THR A 405 6.60 17.33 22.22
CA THR A 405 7.57 18.04 23.07
C THR A 405 7.32 19.52 22.96
N THR A 406 6.85 20.14 24.03
CA THR A 406 6.66 21.61 24.10
C THR A 406 7.84 22.33 24.77
N ASP A 407 8.50 21.69 25.74
CA ASP A 407 9.65 22.25 26.47
C ASP A 407 10.96 21.95 25.71
N PHE A 408 11.17 22.68 24.60
CA PHE A 408 12.39 22.66 23.81
C PHE A 408 12.52 23.96 23.03
N ASN A 409 13.73 24.47 22.87
CA ASN A 409 14.03 25.69 22.13
C ASN A 409 13.15 26.88 22.53
N ASN A 410 13.08 27.16 23.87
CA ASN A 410 12.24 28.19 24.45
C ASN A 410 10.75 28.10 24.10
N GLY A 411 10.25 26.89 23.81
CA GLY A 411 8.86 26.64 23.42
C GLY A 411 8.52 27.06 21.98
N LEU A 412 9.52 27.28 21.12
CA LEU A 412 9.33 27.77 19.76
C LEU A 412 9.78 26.74 18.71
N LEU A 413 9.09 26.74 17.58
CA LEU A 413 9.49 26.12 16.33
C LEU A 413 10.38 27.07 15.52
N ASP A 414 10.98 26.61 14.45
CA ASP A 414 12.00 27.36 13.70
C ASP A 414 11.49 28.68 13.10
N ALA A 415 10.24 28.69 12.63
CA ALA A 415 9.58 29.89 12.11
C ALA A 415 9.03 30.81 13.19
N GLY A 416 9.32 30.55 14.48
CA GLY A 416 8.95 31.43 15.60
C GLY A 416 7.54 31.21 16.16
N ILE A 417 6.75 30.28 15.65
CA ILE A 417 5.47 29.91 16.28
C ILE A 417 5.69 28.97 17.46
N SER A 418 4.72 28.94 18.37
CA SER A 418 4.81 28.14 19.57
C SER A 418 4.75 26.63 19.29
N ARG A 419 5.51 25.83 20.05
CA ARG A 419 5.40 24.36 20.08
C ARG A 419 4.06 23.84 20.61
N GLN A 420 3.19 24.71 21.12
CA GLN A 420 1.80 24.34 21.41
C GLN A 420 1.06 23.84 20.16
N ALA A 421 1.48 24.24 18.94
CA ALA A 421 0.99 23.65 17.69
C ALA A 421 1.24 22.14 17.65
N SER A 422 2.41 21.65 18.06
CA SER A 422 2.73 20.22 18.16
C SER A 422 1.83 19.52 19.19
N LYS A 423 1.58 20.14 20.35
CA LYS A 423 0.69 19.59 21.37
C LYS A 423 -0.76 19.52 20.88
N ASN A 424 -1.24 20.57 20.19
CA ASN A 424 -2.57 20.58 19.60
C ASN A 424 -2.72 19.47 18.54
N PHE A 425 -1.72 19.28 17.69
CA PHE A 425 -1.73 18.20 16.71
C PHE A 425 -1.77 16.82 17.38
N ALA A 426 -0.90 16.57 18.36
CA ALA A 426 -0.88 15.32 19.11
C ALA A 426 -2.20 15.05 19.85
N GLN A 427 -2.79 16.11 20.44
CA GLN A 427 -4.09 16.01 21.11
C GLN A 427 -5.21 15.62 20.16
N ARG A 428 -5.27 16.24 18.97
CA ARG A 428 -6.26 15.88 17.95
C ARG A 428 -6.12 14.43 17.49
N LEU A 429 -4.90 13.96 17.25
CA LEU A 429 -4.68 12.55 16.91
C LEU A 429 -5.22 11.63 18.01
N LEU A 430 -4.96 11.98 19.29
CA LEU A 430 -5.39 11.19 20.44
C LEU A 430 -6.91 11.20 20.65
N ASP A 431 -7.60 12.26 20.28
CA ASP A 431 -9.06 12.38 20.44
C ASP A 431 -9.81 11.82 19.25
N GLU A 432 -9.42 12.19 18.01
CA GLU A 432 -10.17 11.87 16.79
C GLU A 432 -10.01 10.41 16.35
N ILE A 433 -8.81 9.80 16.53
CA ILE A 433 -8.58 8.41 16.12
C ILE A 433 -9.42 7.41 16.92
N PRO A 434 -9.39 7.42 18.28
CA PRO A 434 -10.25 6.53 19.06
C PRO A 434 -11.74 6.72 18.78
N ASP A 435 -12.20 7.95 18.58
CA ASP A 435 -13.59 8.25 18.26
C ASP A 435 -14.02 7.65 16.92
N ASP A 436 -13.20 7.81 15.88
CA ASP A 436 -13.47 7.24 14.55
C ASP A 436 -13.47 5.71 14.56
N LEU A 437 -12.49 5.11 15.24
CA LEU A 437 -12.39 3.65 15.35
C LEU A 437 -13.53 3.07 16.19
N ALA A 438 -13.91 3.75 17.28
CA ALA A 438 -15.01 3.30 18.11
C ALA A 438 -16.36 3.28 17.38
N LYS A 439 -16.61 4.23 16.48
CA LYS A 439 -17.82 4.26 15.64
C LYS A 439 -17.91 3.06 14.70
N LYS A 440 -16.77 2.52 14.25
CA LYS A 440 -16.73 1.43 13.27
C LYS A 440 -16.53 0.04 13.90
N PHE A 441 -15.71 -0.05 14.92
CA PHE A 441 -15.26 -1.33 15.50
C PHE A 441 -15.69 -1.55 16.95
N GLY A 442 -16.49 -0.63 17.53
CA GLY A 442 -16.80 -0.61 18.96
C GLY A 442 -15.75 0.12 19.78
N LYS A 443 -15.77 -0.06 21.08
CA LYS A 443 -14.89 0.68 21.99
C LYS A 443 -13.41 0.52 21.62
N TRP A 444 -12.75 1.66 21.35
CA TRP A 444 -11.31 1.77 21.19
C TRP A 444 -10.74 2.61 22.32
N ASN A 445 -9.61 2.21 22.90
CA ASN A 445 -9.09 2.86 24.10
C ASN A 445 -8.27 4.10 23.74
N ARG A 446 -8.66 5.24 24.31
CA ARG A 446 -7.90 6.48 24.30
C ARG A 446 -6.98 6.47 25.50
N ARG A 447 -5.67 6.47 25.28
CA ARG A 447 -4.65 6.53 26.35
C ARG A 447 -4.32 7.99 26.70
N GLU A 448 -3.06 8.31 26.83
CA GLU A 448 -2.55 9.58 27.31
C GLU A 448 -1.80 10.32 26.23
N LEU A 449 -1.75 11.64 26.34
CA LEU A 449 -0.79 12.48 25.63
C LEU A 449 0.44 12.65 26.51
N TYR A 450 1.61 12.25 25.98
CA TYR A 450 2.88 12.48 26.65
C TYR A 450 3.57 13.73 26.12
N ASP A 451 3.69 14.75 26.94
CA ASP A 451 4.54 15.92 26.65
C ASP A 451 5.93 15.64 27.24
N ARG A 452 6.79 14.99 26.43
CA ARG A 452 8.08 14.45 26.87
C ARG A 452 9.16 14.68 25.83
N ASN A 453 10.43 14.66 26.28
CA ASN A 453 11.59 14.89 25.45
C ASN A 453 11.98 13.64 24.64
N TYR A 454 11.22 13.35 23.56
CA TYR A 454 11.58 12.32 22.57
C TYR A 454 12.19 12.97 21.32
N SER A 455 13.13 12.30 20.67
CA SER A 455 13.85 12.85 19.53
C SER A 455 12.92 13.23 18.37
N GLU A 456 12.02 12.34 18.00
CA GLU A 456 11.12 12.53 16.84
C GLU A 456 9.99 13.55 17.08
N SER A 457 9.74 13.96 18.33
CA SER A 457 8.83 15.07 18.63
C SER A 457 9.56 16.38 19.00
N ARG A 458 10.84 16.29 19.38
CA ARG A 458 11.67 17.45 19.76
C ARG A 458 12.41 18.05 18.59
N VAL A 459 13.10 17.19 17.80
CA VAL A 459 14.04 17.62 16.76
C VAL A 459 13.36 18.28 15.56
N PRO A 460 12.17 17.81 15.08
CA PRO A 460 11.52 18.48 13.96
C PRO A 460 11.29 19.96 14.22
N ALA A 461 11.61 20.77 13.23
CA ALA A 461 11.55 22.25 13.30
C ALA A 461 10.14 22.80 12.97
N VAL A 462 9.19 21.93 12.68
CA VAL A 462 7.76 22.20 12.38
C VAL A 462 6.86 21.46 13.37
N PRO A 463 5.54 21.75 13.41
CA PRO A 463 4.61 20.97 14.22
C PRO A 463 4.80 19.46 14.01
N SER A 464 4.91 18.72 15.11
CA SER A 464 5.29 17.31 15.06
C SER A 464 4.66 16.51 16.18
N ALA A 465 4.41 15.22 15.91
CA ALA A 465 3.96 14.25 16.90
C ALA A 465 4.55 12.87 16.61
N ILE A 466 4.60 12.05 17.66
CA ILE A 466 4.70 10.59 17.54
C ILE A 466 3.31 10.04 17.84
N LEU A 467 2.82 9.18 16.97
CA LEU A 467 1.57 8.46 17.14
C LEU A 467 1.86 7.00 17.41
N GLU A 468 1.49 6.53 18.58
CA GLU A 468 1.44 5.13 18.96
C GLU A 468 0.02 4.63 18.66
N MET A 469 -0.16 4.02 17.49
CA MET A 469 -1.49 3.65 16.96
C MET A 469 -2.21 2.65 17.88
N LEU A 470 -1.47 1.68 18.38
CA LEU A 470 -1.91 0.55 19.20
C LEU A 470 -0.68 -0.11 19.84
N SER A 471 -0.87 -1.16 20.64
CA SER A 471 0.26 -1.93 21.18
C SER A 471 0.57 -3.16 20.34
N HIS A 472 1.80 -3.23 19.81
CA HIS A 472 2.29 -4.43 19.09
C HIS A 472 2.61 -5.60 20.04
N GLN A 473 2.57 -5.39 21.36
CA GLN A 473 2.76 -6.42 22.39
C GLN A 473 1.43 -6.96 22.94
N ASN A 474 0.30 -6.37 22.56
CA ASN A 474 -1.03 -6.83 22.98
C ASN A 474 -1.71 -7.64 21.88
N PHE A 475 -2.10 -8.88 22.21
CA PHE A 475 -2.73 -9.79 21.25
C PHE A 475 -4.03 -9.23 20.69
N ASN A 476 -4.88 -8.61 21.52
CA ASN A 476 -6.15 -8.06 21.06
C ASN A 476 -5.98 -6.80 20.19
N ASP A 477 -5.02 -5.93 20.49
CA ASP A 477 -4.65 -4.83 19.59
C ASP A 477 -4.20 -5.37 18.24
N MET A 478 -3.36 -6.42 18.23
CA MET A 478 -2.84 -7.01 17.01
C MET A 478 -3.88 -7.78 16.19
N ARG A 479 -4.97 -8.28 16.81
CA ARG A 479 -6.12 -8.81 16.07
C ARG A 479 -6.75 -7.76 15.14
N TYR A 480 -6.84 -6.53 15.61
CA TYR A 480 -7.22 -5.39 14.75
C TYR A 480 -6.05 -4.99 13.84
N GLY A 481 -4.86 -4.84 14.41
CA GLY A 481 -3.67 -4.37 13.69
C GLY A 481 -3.34 -5.17 12.43
N HIS A 482 -3.55 -6.49 12.43
CA HIS A 482 -3.32 -7.31 11.25
C HIS A 482 -4.43 -7.20 10.20
N ASP A 483 -5.65 -6.78 10.56
CA ASP A 483 -6.78 -6.72 9.63
C ASP A 483 -6.68 -5.51 8.67
N PRO A 484 -6.68 -5.71 7.34
CA PRO A 484 -6.55 -4.61 6.37
C PRO A 484 -7.68 -3.58 6.43
N ASN A 485 -8.90 -3.97 6.85
CA ASN A 485 -10.02 -3.04 6.99
C ASN A 485 -9.80 -2.09 8.18
N PHE A 486 -9.19 -2.59 9.26
CA PHE A 486 -8.77 -1.75 10.37
C PHE A 486 -7.62 -0.82 9.96
N LYS A 487 -6.61 -1.33 9.24
CA LYS A 487 -5.49 -0.51 8.72
C LYS A 487 -5.98 0.65 7.87
N PHE A 488 -6.95 0.40 6.98
CA PHE A 488 -7.59 1.45 6.18
C PHE A 488 -8.29 2.50 7.07
N ALA A 489 -9.05 2.06 8.06
CA ALA A 489 -9.78 2.98 8.95
C ALA A 489 -8.82 3.81 9.82
N MET A 490 -7.76 3.20 10.36
CA MET A 490 -6.70 3.88 11.09
C MET A 490 -6.03 4.95 10.23
N ALA A 491 -5.57 4.58 9.04
CA ALA A 491 -4.94 5.51 8.11
C ALA A 491 -5.88 6.65 7.69
N ARG A 492 -7.18 6.36 7.46
CA ARG A 492 -8.17 7.37 7.13
C ARG A 492 -8.40 8.35 8.26
N SER A 493 -8.43 7.90 9.52
CA SER A 493 -8.55 8.78 10.66
C SER A 493 -7.32 9.67 10.83
N ILE A 494 -6.10 9.12 10.70
CA ILE A 494 -4.86 9.90 10.71
C ILE A 494 -4.89 10.96 9.59
N TYR A 495 -5.26 10.58 8.37
CA TYR A 495 -5.37 11.50 7.23
C TYR A 495 -6.35 12.65 7.52
N LYS A 496 -7.54 12.34 8.04
CA LYS A 496 -8.55 13.36 8.39
C LYS A 496 -8.04 14.34 9.44
N THR A 497 -7.37 13.84 10.47
CA THR A 497 -6.78 14.68 11.51
C THR A 497 -5.69 15.59 10.95
N ILE A 498 -4.81 15.08 10.08
CA ILE A 498 -3.80 15.90 9.39
C ILE A 498 -4.48 16.97 8.54
N LEU A 499 -5.49 16.60 7.73
CA LEU A 499 -6.22 17.54 6.88
C LEU A 499 -6.85 18.68 7.70
N ARG A 500 -7.53 18.35 8.78
CA ARG A 500 -8.19 19.33 9.67
C ARG A 500 -7.15 20.22 10.35
N PHE A 501 -6.09 19.63 10.90
CA PHE A 501 -5.04 20.39 11.57
C PHE A 501 -4.35 21.37 10.63
N VAL A 502 -3.89 20.91 9.45
CA VAL A 502 -3.22 21.76 8.46
C VAL A 502 -4.16 22.85 7.95
N SER A 503 -5.43 22.54 7.71
CA SER A 503 -6.42 23.54 7.28
C SER A 503 -6.62 24.63 8.33
N ASP A 504 -6.75 24.25 9.60
CA ASP A 504 -6.90 25.20 10.70
C ASP A 504 -5.64 26.06 10.93
N MET A 505 -4.43 25.48 10.75
CA MET A 505 -3.19 26.24 10.81
C MET A 505 -3.13 27.40 9.81
N HIS A 506 -3.82 27.25 8.65
CA HIS A 506 -3.88 28.21 7.54
C HIS A 506 -5.20 28.97 7.43
N ASP A 507 -6.12 28.83 8.35
CA ASP A 507 -7.47 29.42 8.26
C ASP A 507 -8.21 29.06 6.95
N LYS A 508 -8.17 27.80 6.54
CA LYS A 508 -8.79 27.30 5.30
C LYS A 508 -9.91 26.30 5.60
N ASP A 509 -10.94 26.35 4.79
CA ASP A 509 -11.95 25.31 4.74
C ASP A 509 -11.35 24.03 4.14
N TYR A 510 -11.83 22.89 4.61
CA TYR A 510 -11.44 21.60 4.10
C TYR A 510 -12.64 20.76 3.65
N VAL A 511 -12.36 19.77 2.82
CA VAL A 511 -13.27 18.69 2.41
C VAL A 511 -12.50 17.40 2.45
N VAL A 512 -13.07 16.37 3.06
CA VAL A 512 -12.46 15.03 3.11
C VAL A 512 -12.66 14.33 1.77
N THR A 513 -11.66 13.56 1.32
CA THR A 513 -11.74 12.76 0.08
C THR A 513 -12.89 11.76 0.15
N PRO A 514 -13.56 11.43 -0.98
CA PRO A 514 -14.63 10.44 -1.01
C PRO A 514 -14.11 9.03 -0.70
N LEU A 515 -15.05 8.11 -0.42
CA LEU A 515 -14.78 6.67 -0.42
C LEU A 515 -14.80 6.12 -1.85
N THR A 516 -14.16 4.96 -2.02
CA THR A 516 -14.14 4.21 -3.29
C THR A 516 -15.56 3.89 -3.76
N PRO A 517 -15.92 4.10 -5.05
CA PRO A 517 -17.20 3.66 -5.61
C PRO A 517 -17.37 2.14 -5.54
N SER A 518 -18.63 1.70 -5.45
CA SER A 518 -19.01 0.28 -5.43
C SER A 518 -19.97 -0.06 -6.59
N HIS A 519 -20.39 -1.32 -6.69
CA HIS A 519 -21.35 -1.79 -7.69
C HIS A 519 -20.88 -1.48 -9.12
N PHE A 520 -19.59 -1.66 -9.40
CA PHE A 520 -19.04 -1.35 -10.71
C PHE A 520 -19.44 -2.43 -11.72
N ALA A 521 -19.97 -1.98 -12.87
CA ALA A 521 -20.41 -2.85 -13.96
C ALA A 521 -20.08 -2.24 -15.32
N VAL A 522 -19.73 -3.12 -16.27
CA VAL A 522 -19.48 -2.80 -17.67
C VAL A 522 -20.34 -3.71 -18.55
N ASN A 523 -21.35 -3.15 -19.18
CA ASN A 523 -22.24 -3.84 -20.11
C ASN A 523 -22.01 -3.33 -21.52
N ILE A 524 -22.12 -4.19 -22.53
CA ILE A 524 -21.94 -3.84 -23.95
C ILE A 524 -23.28 -3.99 -24.67
N ASP A 525 -23.64 -3.05 -25.53
CA ASP A 525 -24.77 -3.18 -26.43
C ASP A 525 -24.38 -3.87 -27.76
N ASP A 526 -25.38 -4.08 -28.61
CA ASP A 526 -25.22 -4.80 -29.88
C ASP A 526 -24.34 -4.02 -30.88
N ASP A 527 -24.15 -2.73 -30.69
CA ASP A 527 -23.30 -1.85 -31.51
C ASP A 527 -21.87 -1.70 -30.95
N GLY A 528 -21.54 -2.32 -29.83
CA GLY A 528 -20.23 -2.28 -29.18
C GLY A 528 -19.99 -0.99 -28.38
N GLU A 529 -21.04 -0.35 -27.88
CA GLU A 529 -20.93 0.72 -26.91
C GLU A 529 -20.95 0.14 -25.50
N ALA A 530 -19.87 0.30 -24.76
CA ALA A 530 -19.78 -0.11 -23.34
C ALA A 530 -20.43 0.94 -22.46
N THR A 531 -21.38 0.51 -21.64
CA THR A 531 -21.95 1.31 -20.56
C THR A 531 -21.28 0.93 -19.25
N LEU A 532 -20.55 1.86 -18.67
CA LEU A 532 -19.96 1.79 -17.36
C LEU A 532 -20.90 2.39 -16.34
N SER A 533 -21.17 1.71 -15.23
CA SER A 533 -22.02 2.21 -14.15
C SER A 533 -21.48 1.80 -12.79
N TRP A 534 -21.70 2.65 -11.78
CA TRP A 534 -21.23 2.44 -10.39
C TRP A 534 -22.17 3.15 -9.42
N ARG A 535 -21.93 2.96 -8.11
CA ARG A 535 -22.65 3.67 -7.05
C ARG A 535 -21.70 4.44 -6.16
N GLU A 536 -22.16 5.59 -5.64
CA GLU A 536 -21.46 6.29 -4.58
C GLU A 536 -21.46 5.48 -3.29
N VAL A 537 -20.37 5.59 -2.53
CA VAL A 537 -20.29 5.09 -1.16
C VAL A 537 -20.24 6.29 -0.23
N LYS A 538 -21.23 6.36 0.67
CA LYS A 538 -21.33 7.45 1.67
C LYS A 538 -20.47 7.12 2.88
N ASP A 539 -19.72 8.09 3.36
CA ASP A 539 -19.05 8.01 4.66
C ASP A 539 -20.01 8.57 5.73
N SER A 540 -20.61 7.67 6.51
CA SER A 540 -21.56 8.07 7.56
C SER A 540 -20.93 8.92 8.66
N ASN A 541 -19.61 8.82 8.83
CA ASN A 541 -18.85 9.56 9.84
C ASN A 541 -18.29 10.87 9.30
N GLU A 542 -18.38 11.13 7.99
CA GLU A 542 -17.77 12.29 7.33
C GLU A 542 -18.67 12.86 6.20
N PRO A 543 -19.68 13.67 6.53
CA PRO A 543 -20.60 14.20 5.52
C PRO A 543 -19.92 15.04 4.42
N SER A 544 -18.75 15.61 4.66
CA SER A 544 -18.00 16.38 3.66
C SER A 544 -17.43 15.51 2.54
N ALA A 545 -17.33 14.20 2.75
CA ALA A 545 -16.72 13.24 1.83
C ALA A 545 -17.61 12.82 0.65
N ASN A 546 -18.76 13.44 0.45
CA ASN A 546 -19.64 13.11 -0.67
C ASN A 546 -18.97 13.39 -2.03
N PRO A 547 -19.07 12.46 -3.00
CA PRO A 547 -18.55 12.66 -4.35
C PRO A 547 -19.27 13.81 -5.08
N THR A 548 -18.54 14.56 -5.90
CA THR A 548 -19.09 15.56 -6.83
C THR A 548 -18.81 15.20 -8.29
N GLY A 549 -18.08 14.15 -8.56
CA GLY A 549 -17.74 13.61 -9.86
C GLY A 549 -16.88 12.36 -9.73
N TYR A 550 -16.43 11.83 -10.87
CA TYR A 550 -15.65 10.60 -10.93
C TYR A 550 -14.59 10.70 -12.01
N ILE A 551 -13.48 10.03 -11.82
CA ILE A 551 -12.46 9.81 -12.86
C ILE A 551 -12.59 8.36 -13.30
N VAL A 552 -12.80 8.16 -14.60
CA VAL A 552 -12.79 6.84 -15.24
C VAL A 552 -11.46 6.68 -15.94
N TYR A 553 -10.68 5.68 -15.52
CA TYR A 553 -9.41 5.30 -16.13
C TYR A 553 -9.63 4.13 -17.07
N THR A 554 -8.97 4.16 -18.22
CA THR A 554 -9.06 3.15 -19.26
C THR A 554 -7.69 2.58 -19.59
N SER A 555 -7.62 1.26 -19.70
CA SER A 555 -6.48 0.51 -20.26
C SER A 555 -6.94 -0.18 -21.54
N VAL A 556 -6.15 -0.10 -22.60
CA VAL A 556 -6.47 -0.66 -23.90
C VAL A 556 -5.43 -1.73 -24.26
N GLY A 557 -5.87 -2.95 -24.48
CA GLY A 557 -5.00 -4.08 -24.78
C GLY A 557 -4.06 -4.42 -23.62
N SER A 558 -2.76 -4.26 -23.83
CA SER A 558 -1.71 -4.49 -22.79
C SER A 558 -1.15 -3.21 -22.20
N ALA A 559 -1.66 -2.04 -22.61
CA ALA A 559 -1.19 -0.76 -22.09
C ALA A 559 -1.57 -0.58 -20.60
N ASP A 560 -0.84 0.28 -19.90
CA ASP A 560 -1.25 0.72 -18.56
C ASP A 560 -2.53 1.55 -18.61
N PHE A 561 -3.11 1.86 -17.46
CA PHE A 561 -4.22 2.81 -17.37
C PHE A 561 -3.77 4.21 -17.79
N ASP A 562 -4.64 4.88 -18.54
CA ASP A 562 -4.49 6.30 -18.88
C ASP A 562 -4.62 7.22 -17.65
N ASN A 563 -4.49 8.54 -17.84
CA ASN A 563 -4.66 9.51 -16.76
C ASN A 563 -6.14 9.77 -16.41
N GLY A 564 -7.08 9.12 -17.09
CA GLY A 564 -8.50 9.14 -16.86
C GLY A 564 -9.23 10.32 -17.49
N ILE A 565 -10.56 10.22 -17.52
CA ILE A 565 -11.48 11.28 -17.90
C ILE A 565 -12.41 11.64 -16.75
N LEU A 566 -12.71 12.93 -16.58
CA LEU A 566 -13.67 13.40 -15.57
C LEU A 566 -15.11 13.21 -16.07
N VAL A 567 -15.90 12.49 -15.27
CA VAL A 567 -17.30 12.17 -15.55
C VAL A 567 -18.20 12.74 -14.45
N GLN A 568 -19.32 13.34 -14.85
CA GLN A 568 -20.38 13.75 -13.94
C GLN A 568 -21.42 12.62 -13.83
N GLY A 569 -21.88 12.36 -12.60
CA GLY A 569 -22.83 11.26 -12.35
C GLY A 569 -22.15 9.88 -12.29
N THR A 570 -22.96 8.86 -12.11
CA THR A 570 -22.53 7.48 -11.81
C THR A 570 -22.60 6.53 -13.02
N LYS A 571 -22.55 7.09 -14.23
CA LYS A 571 -22.64 6.34 -15.48
C LYS A 571 -21.96 7.08 -16.63
N THR A 572 -21.29 6.33 -17.49
CA THR A 572 -20.73 6.84 -18.75
C THR A 572 -20.76 5.77 -19.83
N LYS A 573 -20.55 6.18 -21.09
CA LYS A 573 -20.49 5.31 -22.25
C LYS A 573 -19.16 5.50 -22.97
N ILE A 574 -18.60 4.38 -23.43
CA ILE A 574 -17.34 4.34 -24.18
C ILE A 574 -17.53 3.41 -25.37
N LYS A 575 -17.21 3.90 -26.58
CA LYS A 575 -17.22 3.08 -27.81
C LYS A 575 -15.98 2.19 -27.81
N LEU A 576 -16.18 0.86 -27.90
CA LEU A 576 -15.09 -0.10 -27.97
C LEU A 576 -14.69 -0.32 -29.43
N GLU A 577 -13.38 -0.47 -29.66
CA GLU A 577 -12.85 -0.94 -30.93
C GLU A 577 -13.09 -2.44 -31.05
N PRO A 578 -13.61 -2.93 -32.19
CA PRO A 578 -13.86 -4.34 -32.38
C PRO A 578 -12.63 -5.23 -32.22
N GLY A 579 -12.76 -6.28 -31.41
CA GLY A 579 -11.70 -7.24 -31.15
C GLY A 579 -10.59 -6.76 -30.19
N VAL A 580 -10.78 -5.62 -29.53
CA VAL A 580 -9.83 -5.06 -28.55
C VAL A 580 -10.37 -5.27 -27.15
N LEU A 581 -9.52 -5.73 -26.23
CA LEU A 581 -9.82 -5.86 -24.81
C LEU A 581 -9.56 -4.54 -24.11
N TYR A 582 -10.54 -4.08 -23.33
CA TYR A 582 -10.47 -2.91 -22.47
C TYR A 582 -10.55 -3.28 -21.02
N SER A 583 -9.87 -2.53 -20.16
CA SER A 583 -10.06 -2.59 -18.70
C SER A 583 -10.32 -1.21 -18.15
N PHE A 584 -11.15 -1.12 -17.11
CA PHE A 584 -11.63 0.13 -16.53
C PHE A 584 -11.55 0.09 -15.01
N ARG A 585 -11.31 1.23 -14.40
CA ARG A 585 -11.47 1.48 -12.96
C ARG A 585 -11.98 2.89 -12.74
N VAL A 586 -12.63 3.14 -11.61
CA VAL A 586 -13.29 4.41 -11.32
C VAL A 586 -12.86 4.93 -9.95
N ALA A 587 -12.48 6.19 -9.86
CA ALA A 587 -12.26 6.87 -8.58
C ALA A 587 -13.27 8.01 -8.42
N ALA A 588 -13.83 8.15 -7.22
CA ALA A 588 -14.69 9.28 -6.87
C ALA A 588 -13.84 10.53 -6.57
N VAL A 589 -14.36 11.72 -6.91
CA VAL A 589 -13.69 12.99 -6.63
C VAL A 589 -14.63 14.00 -5.99
N ASN A 590 -14.06 14.86 -5.17
CA ASN A 590 -14.68 16.09 -4.66
C ASN A 590 -13.61 17.16 -4.44
N LYS A 591 -13.97 18.34 -3.94
CA LYS A 591 -13.03 19.43 -3.70
C LYS A 591 -11.86 19.07 -2.78
N GLY A 592 -11.98 18.01 -1.96
CA GLY A 592 -10.96 17.50 -1.06
C GLY A 592 -9.92 16.59 -1.72
N GLY A 593 -10.25 16.08 -2.93
CA GLY A 593 -9.37 15.18 -3.68
C GLY A 593 -10.10 13.98 -4.27
N ARG A 594 -9.39 12.86 -4.42
CA ARG A 594 -9.90 11.62 -5.01
C ARG A 594 -9.87 10.46 -4.03
N SER A 595 -10.73 9.47 -4.26
CA SER A 595 -10.70 8.18 -3.55
C SER A 595 -9.58 7.26 -4.06
N PHE A 596 -9.39 6.11 -3.40
CA PHE A 596 -8.81 4.95 -4.06
C PHE A 596 -9.68 4.55 -5.26
N PRO A 597 -9.11 3.94 -6.31
CA PRO A 597 -9.89 3.43 -7.44
C PRO A 597 -10.71 2.20 -7.03
N SER A 598 -11.79 1.95 -7.77
CA SER A 598 -12.54 0.70 -7.70
C SER A 598 -11.70 -0.50 -8.13
N GLU A 599 -12.25 -1.69 -7.94
CA GLU A 599 -11.80 -2.89 -8.63
C GLU A 599 -11.76 -2.68 -10.15
N VAL A 600 -10.98 -3.51 -10.83
CA VAL A 600 -10.87 -3.45 -12.30
C VAL A 600 -11.97 -4.28 -12.94
N MET A 601 -12.71 -3.67 -13.87
CA MET A 601 -13.64 -4.36 -14.75
C MET A 601 -13.13 -4.33 -16.19
N SER A 602 -13.47 -5.38 -16.97
CA SER A 602 -12.99 -5.51 -18.35
C SER A 602 -14.12 -5.77 -19.32
N ALA A 603 -13.93 -5.39 -20.57
CA ALA A 603 -14.88 -5.60 -21.64
C ALA A 603 -14.20 -5.78 -23.00
N ALA A 604 -14.80 -6.59 -23.88
CA ALA A 604 -14.39 -6.70 -25.27
C ALA A 604 -15.63 -6.90 -26.16
N TYR A 605 -15.72 -6.13 -27.23
CA TYR A 605 -16.74 -6.29 -28.26
C TYR A 605 -16.17 -7.01 -29.47
N VAL A 606 -16.84 -8.09 -29.90
CA VAL A 606 -16.42 -8.89 -31.04
C VAL A 606 -17.60 -9.02 -32.02
N PRO A 607 -17.56 -8.34 -33.19
CA PRO A 607 -18.59 -8.49 -34.19
C PRO A 607 -18.71 -9.96 -34.62
N GLY A 608 -19.92 -10.50 -34.59
CA GLY A 608 -20.16 -11.92 -34.89
C GLY A 608 -19.73 -12.86 -33.75
N ALA A 609 -19.65 -12.38 -32.52
CA ALA A 609 -19.38 -13.18 -31.35
C ALA A 609 -20.30 -14.39 -31.26
N THR A 610 -19.73 -15.53 -30.86
CA THR A 610 -20.48 -16.78 -30.72
C THR A 610 -21.23 -16.87 -29.39
N ALA A 611 -20.86 -16.05 -28.43
CA ALA A 611 -21.54 -15.96 -27.12
C ALA A 611 -21.20 -14.62 -26.42
N ASN A 612 -22.08 -14.25 -25.49
CA ASN A 612 -21.85 -13.19 -24.51
C ASN A 612 -21.47 -13.83 -23.16
N VAL A 613 -20.39 -13.36 -22.57
CA VAL A 613 -19.88 -13.85 -21.28
C VAL A 613 -19.86 -12.70 -20.27
N MET A 614 -20.41 -12.93 -19.08
CA MET A 614 -20.30 -12.02 -17.95
C MET A 614 -19.26 -12.58 -16.97
N ILE A 615 -18.25 -11.78 -16.62
CA ILE A 615 -17.33 -12.07 -15.53
C ILE A 615 -17.88 -11.37 -14.29
N VAL A 616 -18.10 -12.12 -13.21
CA VAL A 616 -18.59 -11.58 -11.94
C VAL A 616 -17.48 -11.66 -10.90
N ASN A 617 -17.02 -10.51 -10.43
CA ASN A 617 -16.09 -10.47 -9.32
C ASN A 617 -16.84 -10.57 -7.99
N ALA A 618 -16.58 -11.64 -7.25
CA ALA A 618 -17.09 -11.88 -5.91
C ALA A 618 -15.94 -12.16 -4.91
N PHE A 619 -14.72 -11.73 -5.24
CA PHE A 619 -13.56 -11.83 -4.36
C PHE A 619 -13.31 -10.48 -3.70
N ASN A 620 -13.95 -10.25 -2.55
CA ASN A 620 -13.90 -9.00 -1.79
C ASN A 620 -13.06 -9.11 -0.52
N ARG A 621 -12.66 -10.33 -0.12
CA ARG A 621 -12.02 -10.61 1.16
C ARG A 621 -10.69 -9.89 1.32
N LEU A 622 -10.58 -9.17 2.46
CA LEU A 622 -9.36 -8.63 3.05
C LEU A 622 -9.34 -9.08 4.51
N ALA A 623 -8.34 -9.86 4.91
CA ALA A 623 -8.36 -10.55 6.19
C ALA A 623 -6.99 -10.57 6.86
N SER A 624 -6.98 -10.60 8.20
CA SER A 624 -5.80 -10.94 8.99
C SER A 624 -5.40 -12.40 8.80
N PRO A 625 -4.20 -12.84 9.21
CA PRO A 625 -3.89 -14.24 9.41
C PRO A 625 -4.89 -14.90 10.36
N ALA A 626 -5.03 -16.23 10.24
CA ALA A 626 -5.93 -16.98 11.12
C ALA A 626 -5.66 -16.70 12.59
N VAL A 627 -6.71 -16.36 13.32
CA VAL A 627 -6.68 -16.11 14.76
C VAL A 627 -7.21 -17.32 15.49
N ARG A 628 -6.44 -17.87 16.41
CA ARG A 628 -6.84 -18.97 17.28
C ARG A 628 -6.76 -18.55 18.74
N MET A 629 -7.82 -18.83 19.49
CA MET A 629 -7.92 -18.64 20.94
C MET A 629 -8.58 -19.91 21.48
N ASP A 630 -7.77 -20.90 21.81
CA ASP A 630 -8.20 -22.23 22.22
C ASP A 630 -7.40 -22.72 23.42
N GLU A 631 -7.58 -23.99 23.81
CA GLU A 631 -6.84 -24.63 24.91
C GLU A 631 -5.32 -24.70 24.69
N ASN A 632 -4.88 -24.58 23.42
CA ASN A 632 -3.46 -24.54 23.06
C ASN A 632 -2.87 -23.11 23.06
N GLY A 633 -3.65 -22.11 23.49
CA GLY A 633 -3.22 -20.74 23.65
C GLY A 633 -3.77 -19.76 22.62
N TRP A 634 -3.14 -18.57 22.57
CA TRP A 634 -3.52 -17.47 21.69
C TRP A 634 -2.47 -17.24 20.63
N ARG A 635 -2.86 -17.35 19.36
CA ARG A 635 -1.88 -17.26 18.26
C ARG A 635 -2.49 -16.78 16.95
N PHE A 636 -1.62 -16.22 16.13
CA PHE A 636 -1.81 -16.07 14.70
C PHE A 636 -1.20 -17.29 14.00
N ASP A 637 -1.99 -17.94 13.15
CA ASP A 637 -1.59 -19.20 12.48
C ASP A 637 -1.50 -18.96 10.95
N ILE A 638 -0.35 -18.44 10.52
CA ILE A 638 -0.07 -18.12 9.11
C ILE A 638 -0.12 -19.38 8.21
N ASP A 639 0.18 -20.55 8.75
CA ASP A 639 0.16 -21.81 7.99
C ASP A 639 -1.28 -22.29 7.74
N ALA A 640 -2.19 -21.98 8.66
CA ALA A 640 -3.61 -22.28 8.47
C ALA A 640 -4.27 -21.31 7.49
N ASP A 641 -3.96 -20.02 7.61
CA ASP A 641 -4.38 -18.95 6.71
C ASP A 641 -3.43 -17.76 6.87
N PRO A 642 -2.68 -17.37 5.84
CA PRO A 642 -1.82 -16.20 5.90
C PRO A 642 -2.59 -14.86 5.92
N GLY A 643 -3.91 -14.92 5.78
CA GLY A 643 -4.76 -13.76 5.55
C GLY A 643 -4.72 -13.31 4.10
N VAL A 644 -5.37 -12.18 3.84
CA VAL A 644 -5.42 -11.55 2.52
C VAL A 644 -5.18 -10.05 2.69
N SER A 645 -3.96 -9.60 2.42
CA SER A 645 -3.61 -8.18 2.48
C SER A 645 -4.20 -7.40 1.29
N TYR A 646 -4.34 -6.08 1.43
CA TYR A 646 -4.59 -5.20 0.30
C TYR A 646 -3.30 -5.03 -0.51
N GLY A 647 -3.28 -5.60 -1.71
CA GLY A 647 -2.07 -5.69 -2.51
C GLY A 647 -0.94 -6.46 -1.81
N LYS A 648 0.30 -6.12 -2.16
CA LYS A 648 1.51 -6.74 -1.58
C LYS A 648 1.75 -6.26 -0.15
N THR A 649 2.28 -7.12 0.72
CA THR A 649 2.72 -6.76 2.08
C THR A 649 4.12 -7.27 2.38
N ALA A 650 4.89 -6.51 3.16
CA ALA A 650 6.16 -6.91 3.76
C ALA A 650 6.03 -7.10 5.28
N GLY A 651 4.80 -7.13 5.81
CA GLY A 651 4.52 -7.02 7.24
C GLY A 651 4.80 -8.25 8.08
N PHE A 652 5.06 -9.41 7.47
CA PHE A 652 5.30 -10.64 8.21
C PHE A 652 6.80 -10.93 8.38
N LEU A 653 7.16 -11.27 9.61
CA LEU A 653 8.53 -11.68 9.96
C LEU A 653 8.70 -13.19 9.97
N GLY A 654 7.69 -13.91 10.49
CA GLY A 654 7.72 -15.35 10.61
C GLY A 654 6.52 -15.92 11.35
N ARG A 655 6.65 -17.16 11.82
CA ARG A 655 5.60 -17.87 12.54
C ARG A 655 5.64 -17.54 14.02
N GLN A 656 4.47 -17.47 14.64
CA GLN A 656 4.38 -17.38 16.09
C GLN A 656 4.75 -18.74 16.72
N ILE A 657 5.67 -18.72 17.67
CA ILE A 657 6.20 -19.91 18.36
C ILE A 657 5.51 -20.10 19.71
N ASP A 658 5.40 -19.03 20.49
CA ASP A 658 4.89 -19.08 21.86
C ASP A 658 3.47 -18.51 21.94
N SER A 659 2.54 -19.26 22.54
CA SER A 659 1.10 -18.96 22.55
C SER A 659 0.46 -18.90 23.94
N ASP A 660 1.24 -19.06 25.02
CA ASP A 660 0.70 -19.08 26.39
C ASP A 660 0.29 -17.66 26.83
N PRO A 661 -1.02 -17.39 27.04
CA PRO A 661 -1.51 -16.08 27.47
C PRO A 661 -1.02 -15.67 28.88
N LEU A 662 -0.59 -16.60 29.70
CA LEU A 662 -0.04 -16.30 31.02
C LEU A 662 1.33 -15.63 30.96
N THR A 663 1.99 -15.67 29.82
CA THR A 663 3.29 -15.06 29.57
C THR A 663 3.21 -13.72 28.82
N ALA A 664 2.02 -13.12 28.77
CA ALA A 664 1.82 -11.81 28.16
C ALA A 664 2.73 -10.75 28.78
N GLY A 665 3.32 -9.91 27.92
CA GLY A 665 4.29 -8.89 28.35
C GLY A 665 5.74 -9.37 28.49
N LYS A 666 6.01 -10.67 28.39
CA LYS A 666 7.38 -11.19 28.31
C LYS A 666 7.85 -11.11 26.87
N GLU A 667 8.94 -10.39 26.65
CA GLU A 667 9.61 -10.32 25.34
C GLU A 667 10.53 -11.53 25.13
N GLY A 668 10.68 -11.95 23.86
CA GLY A 668 11.59 -13.02 23.50
C GLY A 668 11.07 -14.44 23.76
N PRO A 669 11.93 -15.46 23.69
CA PRO A 669 11.51 -16.86 23.81
C PRO A 669 10.73 -17.17 25.10
N GLY A 670 9.63 -17.91 24.96
CA GLY A 670 8.70 -18.26 26.03
C GLY A 670 7.73 -17.12 26.42
N GLY A 671 7.66 -16.04 25.68
CA GLY A 671 6.66 -14.97 25.86
C GLY A 671 5.57 -15.04 24.82
N LEU A 672 4.31 -14.76 25.20
CA LEU A 672 3.16 -14.76 24.28
C LEU A 672 3.47 -13.93 23.04
N GLY A 673 3.30 -14.53 21.88
CA GLY A 673 3.48 -13.87 20.59
C GLY A 673 4.88 -13.99 20.01
N TYR A 674 5.88 -14.47 20.77
CA TYR A 674 7.24 -14.64 20.23
C TYR A 674 7.22 -15.39 18.90
N SER A 675 7.93 -14.85 17.90
CA SER A 675 7.90 -15.33 16.53
C SER A 675 9.31 -15.57 15.98
N ASP A 676 9.42 -16.48 15.01
CA ASP A 676 10.66 -16.72 14.26
C ASP A 676 10.90 -15.67 13.16
N GLU A 677 11.90 -15.87 12.30
CA GLU A 677 12.24 -14.99 11.18
C GLU A 677 12.13 -15.71 9.82
N SER A 678 11.32 -16.76 9.74
CA SER A 678 11.22 -17.62 8.55
C SER A 678 10.65 -16.90 7.30
N LEU A 679 10.00 -15.78 7.48
CA LEU A 679 9.45 -14.93 6.41
C LEU A 679 10.18 -13.58 6.27
N MET A 680 11.29 -13.38 6.98
CA MET A 680 12.04 -12.13 6.96
C MET A 680 12.42 -11.71 5.54
N GLY A 681 12.06 -10.47 5.16
CA GLY A 681 12.35 -9.92 3.84
C GLY A 681 11.53 -10.50 2.69
N GLN A 682 10.56 -11.37 2.97
CA GLN A 682 9.61 -11.85 1.96
C GLN A 682 8.46 -10.86 1.81
N PHE A 683 8.13 -10.57 0.57
CA PHE A 683 6.90 -9.87 0.23
C PHE A 683 5.83 -10.90 -0.13
N ILE A 684 4.61 -10.68 0.35
CA ILE A 684 3.49 -11.59 0.13
C ILE A 684 2.40 -10.81 -0.58
N ALA A 685 2.02 -11.29 -1.78
CA ALA A 685 0.92 -10.72 -2.53
C ALA A 685 -0.43 -11.10 -1.90
N GLY A 686 -1.37 -10.15 -1.90
CA GLY A 686 -2.74 -10.30 -1.45
C GLY A 686 -3.74 -9.96 -2.55
N ASN A 687 -4.90 -9.40 -2.18
CA ASN A 687 -5.92 -9.00 -3.13
C ASN A 687 -5.61 -7.60 -3.70
N ASP A 688 -5.37 -7.51 -5.00
CA ASP A 688 -5.16 -6.26 -5.74
C ASP A 688 -6.40 -5.82 -6.54
N PHE A 689 -7.51 -6.59 -6.46
CA PHE A 689 -8.78 -6.32 -7.15
C PHE A 689 -8.67 -6.22 -8.67
N ASN A 690 -7.77 -6.99 -9.30
CA ASN A 690 -7.47 -6.93 -10.74
C ASN A 690 -7.73 -8.25 -11.49
N TYR A 691 -8.36 -9.24 -10.86
CA TYR A 691 -8.48 -10.61 -11.40
C TYR A 691 -9.47 -10.73 -12.55
N VAL A 692 -10.47 -9.85 -12.65
CA VAL A 692 -11.35 -9.74 -13.81
C VAL A 692 -10.54 -9.53 -15.09
N ALA A 693 -9.47 -8.73 -15.06
CA ALA A 693 -8.61 -8.53 -16.21
C ALA A 693 -7.88 -9.82 -16.64
N THR A 694 -7.47 -10.66 -15.69
CA THR A 694 -6.86 -11.97 -15.97
C THR A 694 -7.84 -12.92 -16.68
N HIS A 695 -9.06 -13.05 -16.14
CA HIS A 695 -10.12 -13.86 -16.73
C HIS A 695 -10.53 -13.34 -18.12
N ALA A 696 -10.72 -12.03 -18.25
CA ALA A 696 -11.07 -11.40 -19.52
C ALA A 696 -9.99 -11.62 -20.59
N LYS A 697 -8.71 -11.51 -20.25
CA LYS A 697 -7.58 -11.79 -21.16
C LYS A 697 -7.55 -13.24 -21.58
N ALA A 698 -7.80 -14.15 -20.67
CA ALA A 698 -7.88 -15.59 -20.96
C ALA A 698 -9.07 -15.91 -21.88
N LEU A 699 -10.26 -15.35 -21.62
CA LEU A 699 -11.45 -15.49 -22.47
C LEU A 699 -11.25 -14.88 -23.86
N HIS A 700 -10.66 -13.69 -23.94
CA HIS A 700 -10.38 -13.00 -25.20
C HIS A 700 -9.45 -13.81 -26.12
N THR A 701 -8.48 -14.54 -25.55
CA THR A 701 -7.62 -15.45 -26.33
C THR A 701 -8.26 -16.82 -26.61
N ALA A 702 -9.34 -17.18 -25.88
CA ALA A 702 -9.98 -18.49 -25.99
C ALA A 702 -10.92 -18.59 -27.18
N GLY A 703 -11.60 -17.51 -27.58
CA GLY A 703 -12.58 -17.54 -28.67
C GLY A 703 -13.16 -16.18 -29.02
N LEU A 704 -14.16 -16.18 -29.91
CA LEU A 704 -14.86 -14.97 -30.34
C LEU A 704 -16.07 -14.71 -29.42
N TYR A 705 -15.83 -14.07 -28.31
CA TYR A 705 -16.84 -13.78 -27.29
C TYR A 705 -16.95 -12.27 -27.04
N ASN A 706 -18.18 -11.76 -26.85
CA ASN A 706 -18.36 -10.49 -26.17
C ASN A 706 -18.12 -10.71 -24.68
N ILE A 707 -17.30 -9.89 -24.07
CA ILE A 707 -16.91 -9.97 -22.66
C ILE A 707 -17.46 -8.75 -21.95
N MET A 708 -18.21 -8.99 -20.90
CA MET A 708 -18.72 -8.00 -19.97
C MET A 708 -18.28 -8.37 -18.56
N SER A 709 -18.32 -7.42 -17.62
CA SER A 709 -17.96 -7.71 -16.24
C SER A 709 -18.71 -6.84 -15.24
N CYS A 710 -18.88 -7.37 -14.03
CA CYS A 710 -19.48 -6.62 -12.92
C CYS A 710 -19.01 -7.16 -11.57
N SER A 711 -19.18 -6.35 -10.53
CA SER A 711 -19.10 -6.84 -9.16
C SER A 711 -20.36 -7.66 -8.80
N ASP A 712 -20.26 -8.51 -7.80
CA ASP A 712 -21.40 -9.30 -7.32
C ASP A 712 -22.51 -8.40 -6.74
N GLU A 713 -22.17 -7.26 -6.11
CA GLU A 713 -23.15 -6.30 -5.64
C GLU A 713 -23.89 -5.60 -6.80
N ALA A 714 -23.22 -5.36 -7.93
CA ALA A 714 -23.88 -4.82 -9.11
C ALA A 714 -24.87 -5.80 -9.71
N LEU A 715 -24.54 -7.09 -9.73
CA LEU A 715 -25.43 -8.15 -10.18
C LEU A 715 -26.62 -8.29 -9.22
N THR A 716 -26.39 -8.45 -7.94
CA THR A 716 -27.44 -8.69 -6.92
C THR A 716 -28.37 -7.50 -6.71
N SER A 717 -27.93 -6.28 -7.03
CA SER A 717 -28.77 -5.06 -6.97
C SER A 717 -29.50 -4.75 -8.27
N GLY A 718 -29.34 -5.57 -9.33
CA GLY A 718 -29.94 -5.34 -10.64
C GLY A 718 -29.30 -4.22 -11.46
N SER A 719 -28.13 -3.71 -11.04
CA SER A 719 -27.35 -2.74 -11.84
C SER A 719 -26.67 -3.40 -13.03
N ALA A 720 -26.40 -4.71 -12.94
CA ALA A 720 -26.02 -5.61 -14.02
C ALA A 720 -27.01 -6.78 -14.07
N ASN A 721 -27.09 -7.49 -15.19
CA ASN A 721 -27.91 -8.71 -15.33
C ASN A 721 -27.27 -9.71 -16.31
N LEU A 722 -27.72 -10.95 -16.23
CA LEU A 722 -27.26 -12.06 -17.05
C LEU A 722 -28.18 -12.37 -18.25
N ASP A 723 -29.16 -11.52 -18.57
CA ASP A 723 -30.24 -11.83 -19.51
C ASP A 723 -29.76 -12.14 -20.93
N LYS A 724 -28.73 -11.46 -21.40
CA LYS A 724 -28.16 -11.67 -22.74
C LYS A 724 -26.96 -12.64 -22.74
N CYS A 725 -26.56 -13.17 -21.58
CA CYS A 725 -25.36 -13.99 -21.44
C CYS A 725 -25.66 -15.48 -21.61
N GLN A 726 -24.72 -16.21 -22.19
CA GLN A 726 -24.73 -17.66 -22.30
C GLN A 726 -23.86 -18.31 -21.22
N MET A 727 -22.90 -17.56 -20.67
CA MET A 727 -21.99 -18.02 -19.65
C MET A 727 -21.76 -16.90 -18.60
N ALA A 728 -21.70 -17.28 -17.33
CA ALA A 728 -21.19 -16.47 -16.25
C ALA A 728 -19.91 -17.11 -15.68
N ASP A 729 -18.86 -16.31 -15.52
CA ASP A 729 -17.57 -16.68 -14.94
C ASP A 729 -17.44 -15.95 -13.59
N VAL A 730 -17.58 -16.71 -12.48
CA VAL A 730 -17.69 -16.15 -11.14
C VAL A 730 -16.39 -16.40 -10.37
N ILE A 731 -15.76 -15.31 -9.95
CA ILE A 731 -14.45 -15.29 -9.28
C ILE A 731 -14.68 -15.18 -7.77
N PHE A 732 -14.29 -16.21 -7.01
CA PHE A 732 -14.29 -16.18 -5.56
C PHE A 732 -12.89 -16.09 -4.93
N GLY A 733 -11.81 -16.34 -5.69
CA GLY A 733 -10.45 -16.26 -5.18
C GLY A 733 -10.27 -16.98 -3.85
N LEU A 734 -9.94 -16.21 -2.80
CA LEU A 734 -9.83 -16.66 -1.41
C LEU A 734 -11.04 -16.27 -0.54
N GLU A 735 -12.20 -16.01 -1.14
CA GLU A 735 -13.42 -15.66 -0.42
C GLU A 735 -13.89 -16.79 0.46
N ARG A 736 -14.20 -16.51 1.73
CA ARG A 736 -14.82 -17.44 2.69
C ARG A 736 -15.24 -16.72 3.97
N ASN A 737 -16.13 -17.36 4.74
CA ASN A 737 -16.37 -16.99 6.14
C ASN A 737 -15.31 -17.65 7.02
N ASP A 738 -14.28 -16.92 7.40
CA ASP A 738 -13.20 -17.44 8.24
C ASP A 738 -13.53 -17.41 9.75
N GLY A 739 -14.52 -16.62 10.16
CA GLY A 739 -15.00 -16.53 11.53
C GLY A 739 -14.13 -15.67 12.47
N TYR A 740 -13.04 -15.09 11.98
CA TYR A 740 -12.13 -14.24 12.79
C TYR A 740 -11.87 -12.85 12.18
N SER A 741 -12.12 -12.65 10.90
CA SER A 741 -12.01 -11.32 10.26
C SER A 741 -12.99 -10.33 10.86
N ILE A 742 -12.61 -9.06 10.89
CA ILE A 742 -13.46 -7.96 11.38
C ILE A 742 -14.70 -7.81 10.48
N MET A 743 -14.51 -7.94 9.17
CA MET A 743 -15.60 -7.96 8.19
C MET A 743 -16.06 -9.40 7.97
N LYS A 744 -17.37 -9.58 7.79
CA LYS A 744 -17.92 -10.90 7.46
C LYS A 744 -17.89 -11.08 5.94
N TYR A 745 -17.24 -12.14 5.51
CA TYR A 745 -17.20 -12.58 4.12
C TYR A 745 -17.92 -13.92 3.97
N GLU A 746 -18.35 -14.26 2.75
CA GLU A 746 -18.97 -15.54 2.45
C GLU A 746 -18.93 -15.83 0.95
N VAL A 747 -18.69 -17.08 0.60
CA VAL A 747 -18.86 -17.54 -0.78
C VAL A 747 -20.36 -17.57 -1.12
N MET A 748 -20.76 -16.86 -2.15
CA MET A 748 -22.15 -16.76 -2.61
C MET A 748 -23.13 -16.31 -1.52
N SER A 749 -23.35 -15.03 -1.41
CA SER A 749 -24.49 -14.51 -0.64
C SER A 749 -25.80 -15.11 -1.13
N PRO A 750 -26.87 -15.17 -0.31
CA PRO A 750 -28.18 -15.64 -0.74
C PRO A 750 -28.70 -14.96 -2.01
N SER A 751 -28.44 -13.68 -2.16
CA SER A 751 -28.85 -12.90 -3.35
C SER A 751 -28.09 -13.35 -4.60
N LEU A 752 -26.77 -13.50 -4.52
CA LEU A 752 -25.94 -13.97 -5.63
C LEU A 752 -26.33 -15.39 -6.04
N ARG A 753 -26.51 -16.27 -5.08
CA ARG A 753 -26.97 -17.64 -5.30
C ARG A 753 -28.27 -17.68 -6.10
N ASN A 754 -29.27 -16.88 -5.72
CA ASN A 754 -30.58 -16.83 -6.39
C ASN A 754 -30.45 -16.33 -7.85
N GLU A 755 -29.59 -15.33 -8.11
CA GLU A 755 -29.30 -14.84 -9.47
C GLU A 755 -28.68 -15.93 -10.34
N LEU A 756 -27.66 -16.65 -9.81
CA LEU A 756 -26.98 -17.71 -10.52
C LEU A 756 -27.89 -18.94 -10.74
N GLU A 757 -28.74 -19.30 -9.79
CA GLU A 757 -29.74 -20.38 -9.95
C GLU A 757 -30.79 -20.01 -11.01
N THR A 758 -31.25 -18.77 -11.00
CA THR A 758 -32.20 -18.27 -12.01
C THR A 758 -31.56 -18.30 -13.40
N PHE A 759 -30.29 -17.92 -13.49
CA PHE A 759 -29.53 -17.99 -14.73
C PHE A 759 -29.40 -19.41 -15.27
N THR A 760 -29.07 -20.39 -14.43
CA THR A 760 -28.98 -21.81 -14.85
C THR A 760 -30.32 -22.39 -15.28
N ARG A 761 -31.42 -22.02 -14.61
CA ARG A 761 -32.80 -22.46 -14.99
C ARG A 761 -33.20 -21.94 -16.37
N ARG A 762 -32.59 -20.83 -16.85
CA ARG A 762 -32.80 -20.27 -18.21
C ARG A 762 -31.84 -20.88 -19.23
N GLY A 763 -31.02 -21.85 -18.85
CA GLY A 763 -30.05 -22.52 -19.71
C GLY A 763 -28.64 -21.87 -19.74
N GLY A 764 -28.38 -20.91 -18.91
CA GLY A 764 -27.06 -20.29 -18.76
C GLY A 764 -26.06 -21.25 -18.11
N SER A 765 -24.80 -21.18 -18.52
CA SER A 765 -23.72 -22.04 -18.01
C SER A 765 -22.83 -21.30 -17.03
N LEU A 766 -22.34 -21.97 -15.99
CA LEU A 766 -21.52 -21.39 -14.93
C LEU A 766 -20.09 -21.93 -14.95
N LEU A 767 -19.11 -21.02 -14.89
CA LEU A 767 -17.78 -21.28 -14.38
C LEU A 767 -17.69 -20.67 -12.99
N VAL A 768 -17.32 -21.47 -11.99
CA VAL A 768 -17.13 -21.02 -10.61
C VAL A 768 -15.72 -21.40 -10.19
N SER A 769 -14.92 -20.43 -9.75
CA SER A 769 -13.54 -20.69 -9.31
C SER A 769 -13.23 -20.02 -7.96
N GLY A 770 -12.60 -20.74 -7.07
CA GLY A 770 -12.18 -20.25 -5.75
C GLY A 770 -11.64 -21.36 -4.86
N ALA A 771 -10.85 -20.98 -3.89
CA ALA A 771 -10.17 -21.92 -2.99
C ALA A 771 -11.13 -22.63 -2.02
N TYR A 772 -12.26 -22.00 -1.67
CA TYR A 772 -13.13 -22.43 -0.58
C TYR A 772 -14.61 -22.56 -0.98
N VAL A 773 -14.91 -22.79 -2.26
CA VAL A 773 -16.29 -22.82 -2.77
C VAL A 773 -17.13 -23.90 -2.08
N ALA A 774 -16.60 -25.12 -1.99
CA ALA A 774 -17.34 -26.22 -1.36
C ALA A 774 -17.26 -26.17 0.17
N SER A 775 -16.11 -25.88 0.73
CA SER A 775 -15.91 -25.86 2.18
C SER A 775 -16.71 -24.76 2.87
N ASP A 776 -16.82 -23.56 2.28
CA ASP A 776 -17.63 -22.49 2.84
C ASP A 776 -19.13 -22.74 2.71
N MET A 777 -19.59 -23.15 1.51
CA MET A 777 -21.03 -23.37 1.26
C MET A 777 -21.60 -24.58 1.99
N LEU A 778 -20.77 -25.57 2.35
CA LEU A 778 -21.16 -26.76 3.12
C LEU A 778 -20.89 -26.62 4.63
N ASP A 779 -20.32 -25.51 5.09
CA ASP A 779 -20.10 -25.24 6.51
C ASP A 779 -21.42 -25.33 7.29
N GLU A 780 -21.37 -25.83 8.52
CA GLU A 780 -22.54 -26.04 9.37
C GLU A 780 -23.30 -24.73 9.69
N LYS A 781 -22.58 -23.59 9.65
CA LYS A 781 -23.16 -22.27 9.90
C LYS A 781 -23.91 -21.70 8.70
N ARG A 782 -23.81 -22.32 7.53
CA ARG A 782 -24.50 -21.88 6.30
C ARG A 782 -25.94 -22.39 6.27
N ASP A 783 -26.79 -21.71 5.51
CA ASP A 783 -28.17 -22.11 5.29
C ASP A 783 -28.29 -23.41 4.45
N ASN A 784 -29.42 -24.07 4.53
CA ASN A 784 -29.64 -25.27 3.77
C ASN A 784 -29.65 -25.03 2.24
N GLU A 785 -30.03 -23.84 1.80
CA GLU A 785 -30.09 -23.49 0.38
C GLU A 785 -28.69 -23.43 -0.23
N SER A 786 -27.65 -23.06 0.53
CA SER A 786 -26.26 -23.15 0.08
C SER A 786 -25.84 -24.59 -0.22
N ARG A 787 -26.23 -25.53 0.66
CA ARG A 787 -26.00 -26.97 0.46
C ARG A 787 -26.79 -27.54 -0.73
N LEU A 788 -28.03 -27.09 -0.92
CA LEU A 788 -28.83 -27.49 -2.06
C LEU A 788 -28.25 -26.96 -3.37
N PHE A 789 -27.76 -25.73 -3.40
CA PHE A 789 -27.16 -25.15 -4.59
C PHE A 789 -25.89 -25.91 -5.03
N ILE A 790 -24.96 -26.17 -4.11
CA ILE A 790 -23.73 -26.88 -4.46
C ILE A 790 -24.00 -28.33 -4.90
N ASN A 791 -24.96 -29.02 -4.24
CA ASN A 791 -25.27 -30.41 -4.58
C ASN A 791 -26.13 -30.53 -5.84
N ASN A 792 -27.09 -29.64 -6.06
CA ASN A 792 -28.09 -29.76 -7.12
C ASN A 792 -27.76 -28.93 -8.37
N VAL A 793 -27.10 -27.78 -8.22
CA VAL A 793 -26.72 -26.89 -9.33
C VAL A 793 -25.29 -27.13 -9.77
N LEU A 794 -24.34 -27.05 -8.84
CA LEU A 794 -22.92 -27.28 -9.14
C LEU A 794 -22.56 -28.76 -9.26
N ARG A 795 -23.38 -29.65 -8.70
CA ARG A 795 -23.20 -31.10 -8.76
C ARG A 795 -21.89 -31.60 -8.20
N CYS A 796 -21.41 -30.98 -7.12
CA CYS A 796 -20.20 -31.41 -6.43
C CYS A 796 -20.42 -31.41 -4.90
N HIS A 797 -19.48 -32.01 -4.20
CA HIS A 797 -19.41 -32.04 -2.74
C HIS A 797 -17.96 -31.87 -2.29
N LEU A 798 -17.72 -31.52 -1.03
CA LEU A 798 -16.40 -31.44 -0.44
C LEU A 798 -15.87 -32.85 -0.09
N ALA A 799 -14.69 -33.20 -0.61
CA ALA A 799 -13.99 -34.44 -0.25
C ALA A 799 -12.84 -34.21 0.74
N GLY A 800 -12.39 -32.99 0.90
CA GLY A 800 -11.30 -32.61 1.81
C GLY A 800 -10.61 -31.33 1.37
N THR A 801 -9.49 -31.05 1.99
CA THR A 801 -8.63 -29.89 1.68
C THR A 801 -7.33 -30.35 1.06
N TYR A 802 -6.89 -29.69 0.01
CA TYR A 802 -5.55 -29.84 -0.56
C TYR A 802 -4.63 -28.81 0.08
N ASP A 803 -3.61 -29.27 0.78
CA ASP A 803 -2.56 -28.49 1.43
C ASP A 803 -1.16 -29.08 1.18
N GLY A 804 -1.05 -29.88 0.09
CA GLY A 804 0.19 -30.53 -0.32
C GLY A 804 1.27 -29.55 -0.79
N GLN A 805 2.49 -30.02 -0.88
CA GLN A 805 3.63 -29.20 -1.37
C GLN A 805 3.70 -29.08 -2.90
N ASN A 806 2.93 -29.87 -3.63
CA ASN A 806 2.99 -29.94 -5.09
C ASN A 806 2.01 -28.94 -5.70
N ASP A 807 2.49 -28.00 -6.49
CA ASP A 807 1.70 -26.98 -7.18
C ASP A 807 1.16 -27.45 -8.56
N ALA A 808 1.34 -28.73 -8.91
CA ALA A 808 0.92 -29.28 -10.19
C ALA A 808 -0.57 -29.64 -10.21
N ILE A 809 -1.22 -29.33 -11.33
CA ILE A 809 -2.56 -29.75 -11.69
C ILE A 809 -2.52 -30.37 -13.07
N SER A 810 -3.19 -31.48 -13.26
CA SER A 810 -3.32 -32.18 -14.55
C SER A 810 -4.79 -32.30 -14.96
N GLY A 811 -5.09 -32.14 -16.24
CA GLY A 811 -6.43 -32.28 -16.78
C GLY A 811 -6.62 -31.51 -18.09
N LEU A 812 -7.75 -31.68 -18.76
CA LEU A 812 -8.09 -31.00 -20.02
C LEU A 812 -7.00 -31.20 -21.12
N GLY A 813 -6.29 -32.33 -21.08
CA GLY A 813 -5.20 -32.64 -22.01
C GLY A 813 -3.90 -31.86 -21.79
N THR A 814 -3.72 -31.23 -20.62
CA THR A 814 -2.52 -30.44 -20.30
C THR A 814 -2.15 -30.60 -18.83
N SER A 815 -0.93 -30.22 -18.48
CA SER A 815 -0.50 -29.99 -17.10
C SER A 815 -0.21 -28.50 -16.88
N MET A 816 -0.44 -28.03 -15.67
CA MET A 816 -0.23 -26.65 -15.26
C MET A 816 0.26 -26.58 -13.82
N GLN A 817 0.78 -25.45 -13.45
CA GLN A 817 1.13 -25.10 -12.07
C GLN A 817 0.24 -23.93 -11.62
N PHE A 818 0.00 -23.83 -10.32
CA PHE A 818 -0.73 -22.70 -9.73
C PHE A 818 0.05 -22.09 -8.56
N TYR A 819 -0.25 -20.84 -8.22
CA TYR A 819 0.31 -20.17 -7.07
C TYR A 819 -0.26 -20.76 -5.80
N HIS A 820 0.44 -21.75 -5.25
CA HIS A 820 0.07 -22.48 -4.05
C HIS A 820 0.94 -22.13 -2.83
N GLN A 821 2.11 -21.55 -3.04
CA GLN A 821 3.01 -21.08 -1.99
C GLN A 821 3.10 -19.57 -1.98
N LEU A 822 3.28 -19.00 -0.79
CA LEU A 822 3.43 -17.55 -0.60
C LEU A 822 4.53 -17.00 -1.50
N ASN A 823 4.22 -15.92 -2.20
CA ASN A 823 5.12 -15.25 -3.14
C ASN A 823 4.72 -13.77 -3.30
N ASP A 824 5.51 -13.01 -4.04
CA ASP A 824 5.31 -11.57 -4.24
C ASP A 824 4.68 -11.18 -5.60
N GLN A 825 4.36 -12.17 -6.45
CA GLN A 825 3.80 -11.93 -7.78
C GLN A 825 2.27 -12.00 -7.80
N HIS A 826 1.71 -12.99 -7.10
CA HIS A 826 0.27 -13.26 -7.08
C HIS A 826 -0.11 -13.84 -5.71
N TYR A 827 -1.32 -13.57 -5.22
CA TYR A 827 -1.77 -14.23 -4.00
C TYR A 827 -1.72 -15.77 -4.15
N ALA A 828 -1.47 -16.44 -3.05
CA ALA A 828 -1.30 -17.89 -3.03
C ALA A 828 -2.56 -18.57 -2.46
N ALA A 829 -3.08 -19.54 -3.17
CA ALA A 829 -4.12 -20.45 -2.68
C ALA A 829 -3.48 -21.63 -1.93
N THR A 830 -2.98 -21.37 -0.71
CA THR A 830 -2.21 -22.34 0.09
C THR A 830 -3.01 -23.53 0.56
N ARG A 831 -4.32 -23.37 0.67
CA ARG A 831 -5.30 -24.42 1.01
C ARG A 831 -6.48 -24.32 0.06
N THR A 832 -6.86 -25.41 -0.56
CA THR A 832 -7.90 -25.42 -1.59
C THR A 832 -8.82 -26.63 -1.43
N ASP A 833 -10.04 -26.54 -1.95
CA ASP A 833 -11.02 -27.62 -1.85
C ASP A 833 -10.66 -28.81 -2.73
N ILE A 834 -10.70 -30.01 -2.18
CA ILE A 834 -10.79 -31.26 -2.95
C ILE A 834 -12.28 -31.54 -3.19
N LEU A 835 -12.67 -31.64 -4.47
CA LEU A 835 -14.05 -31.79 -4.86
C LEU A 835 -14.40 -33.27 -5.12
N ALA A 836 -15.63 -33.67 -4.78
CA ALA A 836 -16.21 -34.96 -5.19
C ALA A 836 -17.36 -34.70 -6.18
N PRO A 837 -17.34 -35.28 -7.39
CA PRO A 837 -18.44 -35.15 -8.33
C PRO A 837 -19.67 -35.91 -7.85
N LEU A 838 -20.86 -35.30 -7.94
CA LEU A 838 -22.15 -35.94 -7.74
C LEU A 838 -22.74 -36.34 -9.09
N ALA A 839 -22.95 -37.63 -9.29
CA ALA A 839 -23.42 -38.15 -10.58
C ALA A 839 -24.62 -37.35 -11.13
N PRO A 840 -24.63 -37.03 -12.43
CA PRO A 840 -23.74 -37.47 -13.51
C PRO A 840 -22.54 -36.53 -13.74
N ALA A 841 -22.16 -35.70 -12.77
CA ALA A 841 -20.96 -34.88 -12.88
C ALA A 841 -19.67 -35.74 -12.83
N PHE A 842 -18.55 -35.21 -13.27
CA PHE A 842 -17.28 -35.90 -13.37
C PHE A 842 -16.08 -34.95 -13.12
N ALA A 843 -14.97 -35.51 -12.63
CA ALA A 843 -13.75 -34.76 -12.44
C ALA A 843 -13.06 -34.45 -13.77
N THR A 844 -12.56 -33.22 -13.95
CA THR A 844 -11.90 -32.78 -15.20
C THR A 844 -10.44 -32.39 -15.00
N MET A 845 -10.07 -32.02 -13.78
CA MET A 845 -8.69 -31.71 -13.37
C MET A 845 -8.40 -32.37 -12.03
N LEU A 846 -7.16 -32.78 -11.83
CA LEU A 846 -6.66 -33.43 -10.60
C LEU A 846 -5.46 -32.67 -10.06
N TYR A 847 -5.38 -32.52 -8.75
CA TYR A 847 -4.18 -32.10 -8.05
C TYR A 847 -3.05 -33.15 -8.18
N GLY A 848 -1.83 -32.76 -7.89
CA GLY A 848 -0.67 -33.65 -7.98
C GLY A 848 -0.73 -34.93 -7.13
N ASN A 849 -1.65 -34.98 -6.15
CA ASN A 849 -1.95 -36.18 -5.35
C ASN A 849 -3.07 -37.08 -5.94
N GLY A 850 -3.58 -36.74 -7.11
CA GLY A 850 -4.64 -37.49 -7.80
C GLY A 850 -6.07 -37.17 -7.37
N ASN A 851 -6.28 -36.28 -6.39
CA ASN A 851 -7.60 -35.85 -5.96
C ASN A 851 -8.21 -34.83 -6.92
N ALA A 852 -9.54 -34.81 -7.04
CA ALA A 852 -10.21 -33.89 -7.97
C ALA A 852 -10.07 -32.43 -7.55
N ALA A 853 -9.50 -31.62 -8.44
CA ALA A 853 -9.36 -30.18 -8.33
C ALA A 853 -10.49 -29.42 -9.03
N CYS A 854 -11.18 -30.08 -9.97
CA CYS A 854 -12.24 -29.48 -10.75
C CYS A 854 -13.29 -30.51 -11.12
N VAL A 855 -14.57 -30.11 -11.01
CA VAL A 855 -15.74 -30.94 -11.35
C VAL A 855 -16.54 -30.24 -12.44
N ALA A 856 -16.97 -31.00 -13.46
CA ALA A 856 -17.84 -30.54 -14.53
C ALA A 856 -19.18 -31.31 -14.52
N TYR A 857 -20.27 -30.58 -14.77
CA TYR A 857 -21.59 -31.13 -14.97
C TYR A 857 -22.10 -30.78 -16.37
N LYS A 858 -22.60 -31.80 -17.08
CA LYS A 858 -23.24 -31.67 -18.40
C LYS A 858 -24.71 -32.08 -18.30
N GLY A 859 -25.58 -31.10 -18.02
CA GLY A 859 -27.03 -31.29 -18.08
C GLY A 859 -27.59 -31.12 -19.50
N SER A 860 -28.90 -31.38 -19.62
CA SER A 860 -29.67 -31.08 -20.83
C SER A 860 -29.82 -29.58 -21.04
N ASP A 861 -30.02 -28.84 -19.97
CA ASP A 861 -30.39 -27.42 -20.01
C ASP A 861 -29.17 -26.51 -19.81
N TYR A 862 -28.37 -26.76 -18.79
CA TYR A 862 -27.22 -25.98 -18.44
C TYR A 862 -25.97 -26.85 -18.21
N ARG A 863 -24.80 -26.20 -18.15
CA ARG A 863 -23.54 -26.83 -17.79
C ARG A 863 -22.84 -26.03 -16.71
N THR A 864 -22.12 -26.72 -15.82
CA THR A 864 -21.27 -26.06 -14.83
C THR A 864 -19.87 -26.62 -14.80
N ILE A 865 -18.93 -25.77 -14.46
CA ILE A 865 -17.57 -26.14 -14.04
C ILE A 865 -17.32 -25.48 -12.70
N THR A 866 -16.96 -26.28 -11.71
CA THR A 866 -16.56 -25.82 -10.38
C THR A 866 -15.09 -26.17 -10.17
N MET A 867 -14.25 -25.15 -9.99
CA MET A 867 -12.84 -25.28 -9.65
C MET A 867 -12.69 -25.10 -8.14
N GLY A 868 -12.07 -26.08 -7.47
CA GLY A 868 -11.72 -26.01 -6.06
C GLY A 868 -10.48 -25.16 -5.78
N PHE A 869 -9.98 -24.46 -6.80
CA PHE A 869 -8.89 -23.50 -6.72
C PHE A 869 -9.17 -22.30 -7.65
N PRO A 870 -8.63 -21.12 -7.37
CA PRO A 870 -8.84 -19.94 -8.20
C PRO A 870 -8.20 -20.09 -9.60
N PHE A 871 -8.96 -19.80 -10.65
CA PHE A 871 -8.47 -19.88 -12.03
C PHE A 871 -7.28 -18.92 -12.28
N GLU A 872 -7.35 -17.72 -11.75
CA GLU A 872 -6.32 -16.69 -11.86
C GLU A 872 -4.99 -17.09 -11.22
N CYS A 873 -4.99 -18.04 -10.28
CA CYS A 873 -3.78 -18.62 -9.72
C CYS A 873 -3.01 -19.54 -10.68
N ILE A 874 -3.55 -19.90 -11.83
CA ILE A 874 -2.81 -20.69 -12.85
C ILE A 874 -1.62 -19.86 -13.33
N LYS A 875 -0.40 -20.41 -13.24
CA LYS A 875 0.81 -19.72 -13.65
C LYS A 875 0.93 -19.61 -15.18
N GLY A 876 1.12 -18.36 -15.63
CA GLY A 876 1.42 -18.03 -17.02
C GLY A 876 0.20 -17.81 -17.91
N GLU A 877 0.11 -16.62 -18.51
CA GLU A 877 -1.00 -16.16 -19.34
C GLU A 877 -1.35 -17.11 -20.51
N LYS A 878 -0.32 -17.65 -21.19
CA LYS A 878 -0.54 -18.62 -22.28
C LYS A 878 -1.24 -19.88 -21.76
N LYS A 879 -0.91 -20.33 -20.57
CA LYS A 879 -1.53 -21.50 -19.95
C LYS A 879 -2.96 -21.20 -19.54
N GLN A 880 -3.23 -20.04 -18.95
CA GLN A 880 -4.58 -19.56 -18.63
C GLN A 880 -5.45 -19.53 -19.89
N GLY A 881 -4.96 -19.01 -21.01
CA GLY A 881 -5.69 -19.00 -22.28
C GLY A 881 -6.00 -20.40 -22.84
N VAL A 882 -5.08 -21.36 -22.72
CA VAL A 882 -5.31 -22.76 -23.12
C VAL A 882 -6.39 -23.41 -22.27
N VAL A 883 -6.31 -23.25 -20.94
CA VAL A 883 -7.28 -23.81 -19.99
C VAL A 883 -8.65 -23.16 -20.21
N MET A 884 -8.73 -21.82 -20.27
CA MET A 884 -10.00 -21.11 -20.48
C MET A 884 -10.69 -21.52 -21.78
N ARG A 885 -9.91 -21.76 -22.86
CA ARG A 885 -10.46 -22.27 -24.13
C ARG A 885 -11.17 -23.63 -23.95
N ALA A 886 -10.58 -24.54 -23.19
CA ALA A 886 -11.21 -25.84 -22.93
C ALA A 886 -12.48 -25.70 -22.08
N LEU A 887 -12.43 -24.84 -21.02
CA LEU A 887 -13.56 -24.55 -20.14
C LEU A 887 -14.71 -23.90 -20.92
N ALA A 888 -14.45 -22.85 -21.69
CA ALA A 888 -15.45 -22.12 -22.47
C ALA A 888 -16.08 -22.99 -23.56
N ARG A 889 -15.30 -23.79 -24.27
CA ARG A 889 -15.84 -24.77 -25.26
C ARG A 889 -16.82 -25.76 -24.62
N PHE A 890 -16.47 -26.27 -23.45
CA PHE A 890 -17.39 -27.17 -22.73
C PHE A 890 -18.68 -26.45 -22.33
N LEU A 891 -18.56 -25.26 -21.69
CA LEU A 891 -19.71 -24.52 -21.17
C LEU A 891 -20.64 -23.97 -22.27
N LEU A 892 -20.08 -23.46 -23.37
CA LEU A 892 -20.82 -22.84 -24.47
C LEU A 892 -21.30 -23.83 -25.55
N LYS A 893 -21.10 -25.14 -25.35
CA LYS A 893 -21.58 -26.22 -26.26
C LYS A 893 -20.97 -26.10 -27.68
N ASN A 894 -19.76 -25.54 -27.80
CA ASN A 894 -19.05 -25.36 -29.08
C ASN A 894 -18.09 -26.51 -29.38
#